data_31d32986abe3ce74c1834e812023d7f5
#
_entry.id   31d32986abe3ce74c1834e812023d7f5
#
_cell.length_a   1.000
_cell.length_b   1.000
_cell.length_c   1.000
_cell.angle_alpha   90.00
_cell.angle_beta   90.00
_cell.angle_gamma   90.00
#
_symmetry.space_group_name_H-M   'P 1'
#
loop_
_entity.id
_entity.type
_entity.pdbx_description
1 polymer ?
#
loop_
_entity_poly.entity_id
_entity_poly.type
_entity_poly.pdbx_seq_one_letter_code
_entity_poly.pdbx_strand_id
1 'polypeptide(L)'
;VSTEQDSQDPLEQRTEAVAFDPFADDEDDAEPGTEAVAFDPFADDEDWDDGWDSDGETDYSAMGEMAGLLKDLDKLRKGGNREDPSQRSRQLALDTFRERRGTRRATRVVADGMVELPWVEPTEPKEALIDPEPAVVKKGIAPPVLHPGDVVASQYEIMGVIAHGGMGWIYLAQDHHVAGRVVVLKGLHSTDNPDEAAAAAAEREFLAEMTHPGIVQIFNFIDDPRVPGGFTVMEYVGGPSLRAWRNASTSKVLQPDIAIAYMLEVLPALDYLHSRGVVYNDLKPDNIIVTEDQVKLIDMGAVSGIGAYGFIYGTKGFQAPEVATEGPSVASDVYTVGRTLASLVVDLPQTDGVYEQGLPSPIDEPLFRQYTSLYRLLARCCNEDPAKRFTNLVELEAQLLGVLREIVAVRDGRTYPAQHSLFSPQRTTFGTKHLVFRTDQLIDGIARSVDITPQEVVAALPSPLVNRDDVGAAMLQGSSYAEPRETLETLRQAMTTPQYEHSIEIPFGVVRTMIDLGLTTQARSWLRSLSERFGDNWRYSWYAGVVETLLGDFASAKGSFSQVLNQLPGEAAPKLALAAVSELILQEGGYQSSALLHDELSPAAAGLTQHLRDVPDAVFERMAADGATDNTWSLTVTAPEGLRFHATRLYALVWMTNPTTVSSAFGLARMLMCENEVDLAIKALDKVPNASRHYRMAQLTAILCLVAEGATEDHIRLAARRLEQIPSTEPRFLQIKVAVIEAGLTYLRAHQASTNVALFEYPFTVRGLRRGLAQTLRDQARVAPYPKHRYALVDLANKVRPATWF
;
A
#
# COMPACT_ATOMS: atom_id res chain seq x y z
N VAL A 1 68.29 -39.90 -3.30
CA VAL A 1 69.39 -39.01 -3.72
C VAL A 1 68.72 -37.63 -3.84
N SER A 2 68.72 -36.82 -2.70
CA SER A 2 69.59 -35.63 -2.43
C SER A 2 69.38 -34.55 -3.50
N THR A 3 69.17 -33.33 -3.22
CA THR A 3 69.50 -32.28 -2.24
C THR A 3 68.67 -31.09 -2.46
N GLU A 4 68.07 -30.49 -1.47
CA GLU A 4 68.43 -29.23 -0.78
C GLU A 4 68.88 -28.03 -1.62
N GLN A 5 68.20 -26.95 -1.48
CA GLN A 5 68.52 -25.60 -0.99
C GLN A 5 67.47 -24.58 -1.41
N ASP A 6 66.75 -24.01 -0.51
CA ASP A 6 66.98 -22.79 0.30
C ASP A 6 66.92 -21.47 -0.53
N SER A 7 65.98 -20.66 -0.31
CA SER A 7 66.08 -19.20 0.00
C SER A 7 64.69 -18.53 0.23
N GLN A 8 64.47 -18.25 1.53
CA GLN A 8 64.06 -16.97 2.11
C GLN A 8 62.87 -16.19 1.57
N ASP A 9 61.91 -16.22 2.39
CA ASP A 9 60.87 -15.24 2.76
C ASP A 9 61.38 -13.78 2.82
N PRO A 10 60.49 -12.72 2.60
CA PRO A 10 59.92 -12.10 3.80
C PRO A 10 58.50 -11.53 3.67
N LEU A 11 57.86 -11.44 4.84
CA LEU A 11 56.79 -10.56 5.28
C LEU A 11 55.35 -11.09 5.30
N GLU A 12 55.09 -11.98 6.24
CA GLU A 12 53.83 -12.03 6.98
C GLU A 12 53.67 -10.73 7.80
N GLN A 13 52.61 -9.99 7.55
CA GLN A 13 51.97 -9.13 8.53
C GLN A 13 50.64 -9.73 8.95
N ARG A 14 50.65 -10.36 10.12
CA ARG A 14 49.46 -10.73 10.87
C ARG A 14 48.74 -9.46 11.32
N THR A 15 47.50 -9.29 10.89
CA THR A 15 46.53 -8.46 11.57
C THR A 15 45.73 -9.35 12.54
N GLU A 16 45.99 -9.19 13.82
CA GLU A 16 45.20 -9.75 14.90
C GLU A 16 43.85 -9.04 14.91
N ALA A 17 42.76 -9.83 14.80
CA ALA A 17 41.42 -9.36 15.03
C ALA A 17 41.23 -9.23 16.56
N VAL A 18 41.02 -8.00 17.01
CA VAL A 18 40.57 -7.71 18.38
C VAL A 18 39.06 -8.03 18.43
N ALA A 19 38.68 -9.03 19.21
CA ALA A 19 37.32 -9.30 19.53
C ALA A 19 36.76 -8.19 20.47
N PHE A 20 35.69 -7.52 20.07
CA PHE A 20 34.95 -6.57 20.89
C PHE A 20 33.94 -7.36 21.74
N ASP A 21 34.13 -7.33 23.07
CA ASP A 21 33.19 -7.87 24.05
C ASP A 21 32.35 -6.71 24.61
N PRO A 22 31.02 -6.72 24.41
CA PRO A 22 30.16 -5.62 24.87
C PRO A 22 29.74 -5.71 26.35
N PHE A 23 30.32 -6.63 27.17
CA PHE A 23 29.92 -6.86 28.56
C PHE A 23 31.11 -6.93 29.54
N ALA A 24 32.23 -6.30 29.23
CA ALA A 24 33.32 -6.19 30.22
C ALA A 24 33.06 -5.00 31.14
N ASP A 25 32.73 -5.29 32.40
CA ASP A 25 32.71 -4.33 33.50
C ASP A 25 34.14 -3.88 33.81
N ASP A 26 34.38 -2.57 33.73
CA ASP A 26 35.57 -1.95 34.32
C ASP A 26 35.12 -1.09 35.53
N GLU A 27 35.45 -1.59 36.74
CA GLU A 27 35.47 -0.83 37.98
C GLU A 27 36.78 -0.03 38.05
N ASP A 28 36.65 1.17 38.67
CA ASP A 28 37.72 2.05 39.19
C ASP A 28 38.46 2.93 38.16
N ASP A 29 38.13 4.22 38.14
CA ASP A 29 38.96 5.29 38.74
C ASP A 29 38.27 6.67 38.76
N ALA A 30 38.48 7.31 39.87
CA ALA A 30 38.16 8.61 40.42
C ALA A 30 37.74 9.77 39.51
N GLU A 31 36.70 10.46 40.01
CA GLU A 31 36.17 11.78 39.64
C GLU A 31 37.22 12.92 39.52
N PRO A 32 36.91 13.94 38.74
CA PRO A 32 36.56 15.22 39.37
C PRO A 32 35.24 15.82 38.95
N GLY A 33 34.55 16.43 39.90
CA GLY A 33 33.23 16.96 39.91
C GLY A 33 32.89 17.90 38.73
N THR A 34 31.75 17.67 38.15
CA THR A 34 31.04 18.65 37.34
C THR A 34 30.03 19.38 38.19
N GLU A 35 30.33 20.68 38.49
CA GLU A 35 29.34 21.62 38.96
C GLU A 35 28.18 21.74 37.99
N ALA A 36 26.98 21.64 38.50
CA ALA A 36 25.76 21.89 37.75
C ALA A 36 25.70 23.36 37.36
N VAL A 37 25.91 23.66 36.09
CA VAL A 37 25.64 25.00 35.54
C VAL A 37 24.14 25.10 35.31
N ALA A 38 23.50 26.00 36.05
CA ALA A 38 22.11 26.38 35.85
C ALA A 38 21.99 27.04 34.46
N PHE A 39 21.13 26.47 33.60
CA PHE A 39 20.75 27.06 32.30
C PHE A 39 19.89 28.29 32.54
N ASP A 40 20.42 29.46 32.23
CA ASP A 40 19.68 30.71 32.18
C ASP A 40 19.19 30.95 30.74
N PRO A 41 17.89 30.93 30.46
CA PRO A 41 17.36 31.14 29.14
C PRO A 41 17.34 32.60 28.65
N PHE A 42 17.95 33.52 29.36
CA PHE A 42 17.96 34.97 29.06
C PHE A 42 19.34 35.61 29.02
N ALA A 43 20.42 34.81 28.86
CA ALA A 43 21.76 35.36 28.64
C ALA A 43 21.93 35.73 27.18
N ASP A 44 22.18 37.04 26.94
CA ASP A 44 22.53 37.59 25.64
C ASP A 44 23.92 37.11 25.21
N ASP A 45 24.01 36.45 24.04
CA ASP A 45 25.27 36.27 23.33
C ASP A 45 25.32 37.25 22.17
N GLU A 46 26.15 38.29 22.33
CA GLU A 46 26.69 39.11 21.23
C GLU A 46 27.77 38.34 20.45
N ASP A 47 27.87 38.67 19.19
CA ASP A 47 28.93 38.35 18.21
C ASP A 47 28.92 36.96 17.51
N TRP A 48 28.30 36.90 16.31
CA TRP A 48 28.88 36.32 15.10
C TRP A 48 28.38 37.07 13.85
N ASP A 49 29.29 37.93 13.38
CA ASP A 49 29.22 38.54 12.05
C ASP A 49 29.82 37.55 11.04
N ASP A 50 29.08 37.16 10.01
CA ASP A 50 29.59 36.97 8.65
C ASP A 50 28.48 36.62 7.63
N GLY A 51 28.44 37.40 6.62
CA GLY A 51 27.49 37.62 5.58
C GLY A 51 26.97 36.42 4.79
N TRP A 52 25.72 36.56 4.46
CA TRP A 52 25.12 36.08 3.19
C TRP A 52 23.96 37.01 2.83
N ASP A 53 24.17 37.77 1.78
CA ASP A 53 23.12 38.52 1.05
C ASP A 53 22.15 37.55 0.40
N SER A 54 20.85 37.66 0.66
CA SER A 54 19.81 37.53 -0.35
C SER A 54 18.45 37.95 0.21
N ASP A 55 17.81 38.80 -0.57
CA ASP A 55 16.50 39.40 -0.39
C ASP A 55 15.39 38.43 0.05
N GLY A 56 14.75 38.69 1.17
CA GLY A 56 13.55 38.06 1.64
C GLY A 56 12.92 38.92 2.71
N GLU A 57 11.83 39.62 2.38
CA GLU A 57 11.04 40.45 3.28
C GLU A 57 10.71 39.70 4.57
N THR A 58 11.30 40.14 5.67
CA THR A 58 10.93 39.70 7.02
C THR A 58 9.70 40.47 7.50
N ASP A 59 8.62 39.71 7.70
CA ASP A 59 7.36 40.18 8.23
C ASP A 59 7.51 40.61 9.73
N TYR A 60 7.51 41.90 9.97
CA TYR A 60 7.58 42.52 11.29
C TYR A 60 6.24 42.47 12.11
N SER A 61 5.27 41.62 11.68
CA SER A 61 3.96 41.55 12.36
C SER A 61 4.03 41.00 13.79
N ALA A 62 4.94 40.09 14.07
CA ALA A 62 5.09 39.45 15.37
C ALA A 62 5.61 40.38 16.48
N MET A 63 6.42 41.39 16.11
CA MET A 63 6.87 42.40 17.11
C MET A 63 5.79 43.41 17.46
N GLY A 64 4.85 43.68 16.56
CA GLY A 64 3.69 44.55 16.81
C GLY A 64 2.68 43.95 17.76
N GLU A 65 2.48 42.64 17.66
CA GLU A 65 1.55 41.90 18.52
C GLU A 65 2.06 41.76 19.96
N MET A 66 3.37 41.55 20.15
CA MET A 66 3.96 41.48 21.49
C MET A 66 3.92 42.83 22.23
N ALA A 67 4.07 43.95 21.51
CA ALA A 67 3.90 45.29 22.08
C ALA A 67 2.45 45.60 22.39
N GLY A 68 1.49 45.02 21.65
CA GLY A 68 0.06 45.04 21.93
C GLY A 68 -0.30 44.32 23.23
N LEU A 69 0.21 43.11 23.37
CA LEU A 69 0.01 42.25 24.55
C LEU A 69 0.54 42.88 25.84
N LEU A 70 1.72 43.50 25.80
CA LEU A 70 2.30 44.21 26.94
C LEU A 70 1.48 45.46 27.35
N LYS A 71 0.86 46.15 26.38
CA LYS A 71 -0.05 47.28 26.65
C LYS A 71 -1.39 46.82 27.26
N ASP A 72 -1.89 45.68 26.87
CA ASP A 72 -3.13 45.14 27.44
C ASP A 72 -2.91 44.51 28.82
N LEU A 73 -1.76 43.97 29.11
CA LEU A 73 -1.33 43.55 30.44
C LEU A 73 -1.26 44.74 31.42
N ASP A 74 -0.82 45.91 30.96
CA ASP A 74 -0.75 47.13 31.79
C ASP A 74 -2.15 47.75 32.02
N LYS A 75 -3.08 47.60 31.10
CA LYS A 75 -4.50 47.96 31.26
C LYS A 75 -5.23 47.06 32.27
N LEU A 76 -4.95 45.78 32.27
CA LEU A 76 -5.52 44.77 33.18
C LEU A 76 -5.01 44.96 34.62
N ARG A 77 -3.83 45.55 34.80
CA ARG A 77 -3.24 45.85 36.10
C ARG A 77 -3.94 47.04 36.83
N LYS A 78 -4.71 47.83 36.08
CA LYS A 78 -5.36 49.04 36.58
C LYS A 78 -6.88 48.95 36.83
N GLY A 79 -7.51 47.77 36.46
CA GLY A 79 -8.96 47.57 36.68
C GLY A 79 -9.21 46.50 37.75
N GLY A 80 -9.63 46.91 38.91
CA GLY A 80 -9.87 46.02 40.03
C GLY A 80 -11.14 45.17 39.89
N ASN A 81 -10.98 43.87 39.93
CA ASN A 81 -11.92 42.90 40.49
C ASN A 81 -11.13 41.71 41.04
N ARG A 82 -11.42 41.28 42.26
CA ARG A 82 -10.67 40.28 43.01
C ARG A 82 -10.97 38.86 42.49
N GLU A 83 -10.34 38.45 41.40
CA GLU A 83 -10.13 37.06 41.08
C GLU A 83 -8.66 36.71 41.34
N ASP A 84 -8.42 35.51 41.88
CA ASP A 84 -7.11 35.00 42.22
C ASP A 84 -6.11 35.13 41.07
N PRO A 85 -4.99 35.88 41.21
CA PRO A 85 -4.00 36.10 40.15
C PRO A 85 -3.40 34.82 39.62
N SER A 86 -3.38 33.74 40.41
CA SER A 86 -2.84 32.45 40.04
C SER A 86 -3.74 31.68 39.04
N GLN A 87 -5.06 31.81 39.21
CA GLN A 87 -6.03 31.19 38.29
C GLN A 87 -6.05 31.92 36.93
N ARG A 88 -5.94 33.23 36.93
CA ARG A 88 -5.89 34.05 35.72
C ARG A 88 -4.61 33.85 34.93
N SER A 89 -3.47 33.75 35.59
CA SER A 89 -2.18 33.42 34.93
C SER A 89 -2.20 31.99 34.33
N ARG A 90 -2.84 31.07 35.03
CA ARG A 90 -3.00 29.69 34.54
C ARG A 90 -3.93 29.60 33.33
N GLN A 91 -5.02 30.39 33.34
CA GLN A 91 -5.97 30.46 32.23
C GLN A 91 -5.31 31.09 30.99
N LEU A 92 -4.62 32.22 31.16
CA LEU A 92 -3.87 32.88 30.08
C LEU A 92 -2.76 31.98 29.50
N ALA A 93 -2.04 31.25 30.35
CA ALA A 93 -1.03 30.30 29.89
C ALA A 93 -1.65 29.14 29.09
N LEU A 94 -2.82 28.64 29.55
CA LEU A 94 -3.56 27.59 28.83
C LEU A 94 -4.13 28.11 27.52
N ASP A 95 -4.65 29.33 27.48
CA ASP A 95 -5.21 29.91 26.25
C ASP A 95 -4.09 30.23 25.24
N THR A 96 -2.95 30.78 25.71
CA THR A 96 -1.77 31.00 24.87
C THR A 96 -1.18 29.67 24.34
N PHE A 97 -1.23 28.60 25.15
CA PHE A 97 -0.80 27.29 24.74
C PHE A 97 -1.75 26.65 23.70
N ARG A 98 -3.08 26.91 23.88
CA ARG A 98 -4.10 26.48 22.91
C ARG A 98 -4.00 27.27 21.61
N GLU A 99 -3.81 28.59 21.65
CA GLU A 99 -3.60 29.42 20.46
C GLU A 99 -2.34 29.02 19.68
N ARG A 100 -1.23 28.76 20.39
CA ARG A 100 0.00 28.27 19.73
C ARG A 100 -0.14 26.87 19.11
N ARG A 101 -1.02 26.01 19.63
CA ARG A 101 -1.38 24.72 19.01
C ARG A 101 -2.27 24.91 17.78
N GLY A 102 -3.26 25.81 17.86
CA GLY A 102 -4.21 26.05 16.77
C GLY A 102 -3.60 26.66 15.50
N THR A 103 -2.50 27.39 15.60
CA THR A 103 -1.85 28.04 14.44
C THR A 103 -0.91 27.13 13.65
N ARG A 104 -0.67 25.88 14.06
CA ARG A 104 0.42 25.07 13.48
C ARG A 104 0.04 23.90 12.61
N ARG A 105 -1.21 23.43 12.52
CA ARG A 105 -1.55 22.29 11.61
C ARG A 105 -3.00 22.32 11.14
N ALA A 106 -3.20 22.70 9.88
CA ALA A 106 -4.48 22.51 9.19
C ALA A 106 -4.75 21.04 8.80
N THR A 107 -3.72 20.18 8.80
CA THR A 107 -3.78 18.78 8.41
C THR A 107 -2.81 17.91 9.20
N ARG A 108 -3.15 16.65 9.35
CA ARG A 108 -2.33 15.63 10.01
C ARG A 108 -1.92 14.58 8.99
N VAL A 109 -0.60 14.35 8.85
CA VAL A 109 -0.05 13.35 7.92
C VAL A 109 0.09 12.00 8.63
N VAL A 110 -0.49 10.96 8.04
CA VAL A 110 -0.58 9.60 8.61
C VAL A 110 -0.27 8.54 7.55
N ALA A 111 -0.29 7.28 7.94
CA ALA A 111 -0.10 6.14 7.03
C ALA A 111 1.19 6.29 6.19
N ASP A 112 2.34 6.35 6.85
CA ASP A 112 3.68 6.50 6.23
C ASP A 112 3.81 7.72 5.29
N GLY A 113 3.06 8.78 5.57
CA GLY A 113 3.08 10.00 4.76
C GLY A 113 2.15 9.99 3.55
N MET A 114 1.37 8.95 3.37
CA MET A 114 0.50 8.78 2.20
C MET A 114 -0.76 9.62 2.25
N VAL A 115 -1.30 9.91 3.44
CA VAL A 115 -2.59 10.57 3.61
C VAL A 115 -2.46 11.78 4.54
N GLU A 116 -3.06 12.88 4.11
CA GLU A 116 -3.27 14.07 4.93
C GLU A 116 -4.71 14.04 5.45
N LEU A 117 -4.88 13.76 6.74
CA LEU A 117 -6.18 13.81 7.39
C LEU A 117 -6.54 15.27 7.71
N PRO A 118 -7.81 15.67 7.52
CA PRO A 118 -8.24 16.99 7.89
C PRO A 118 -8.12 17.21 9.40
N TRP A 119 -7.75 18.40 9.80
CA TRP A 119 -7.78 18.77 11.21
C TRP A 119 -9.23 18.82 11.73
N VAL A 120 -9.43 18.28 12.90
CA VAL A 120 -10.73 18.26 13.58
C VAL A 120 -10.67 19.13 14.81
N GLU A 121 -11.56 20.12 14.89
CA GLU A 121 -11.66 20.99 16.05
C GLU A 121 -12.19 20.20 17.25
N PRO A 122 -11.51 20.25 18.41
CA PRO A 122 -12.00 19.60 19.61
C PRO A 122 -13.35 20.16 20.04
N THR A 123 -14.34 19.29 20.22
CA THR A 123 -15.64 19.71 20.72
C THR A 123 -15.55 20.03 22.21
N GLU A 124 -15.84 21.28 22.59
CA GLU A 124 -15.88 21.64 23.99
C GLU A 124 -16.97 20.84 24.72
N PRO A 125 -16.72 20.38 25.96
CA PRO A 125 -17.66 19.53 26.69
C PRO A 125 -19.09 20.07 26.79
N LYS A 126 -19.25 21.38 26.92
CA LYS A 126 -20.58 22.03 27.01
C LYS A 126 -21.34 22.00 25.68
N GLU A 127 -20.65 21.96 24.54
CA GLU A 127 -21.25 21.90 23.23
C GLU A 127 -21.74 20.48 22.89
N ALA A 128 -21.23 19.46 23.58
CA ALA A 128 -21.67 18.08 23.45
C ALA A 128 -23.02 17.80 24.14
N LEU A 129 -23.51 18.72 24.97
CA LEU A 129 -24.77 18.54 25.67
C LEU A 129 -25.95 18.60 24.71
N ILE A 130 -26.87 17.64 24.85
CA ILE A 130 -28.08 17.52 24.03
C ILE A 130 -29.33 17.74 24.89
N ASP A 131 -30.40 18.22 24.23
CA ASP A 131 -31.73 18.24 24.84
C ASP A 131 -32.33 16.80 24.74
N PRO A 132 -32.69 16.16 25.87
CA PRO A 132 -33.29 14.84 25.85
C PRO A 132 -34.73 14.80 25.34
N GLU A 133 -35.50 15.90 25.41
CA GLU A 133 -36.94 15.96 25.07
C GLU A 133 -37.26 15.42 23.67
N PRO A 134 -36.56 15.79 22.59
CA PRO A 134 -36.83 15.27 21.28
C PRO A 134 -36.66 13.73 21.17
N ALA A 135 -35.77 13.12 21.91
CA ALA A 135 -35.56 11.68 21.94
C ALA A 135 -36.69 10.98 22.73
N VAL A 136 -37.09 11.55 23.85
CA VAL A 136 -38.20 11.07 24.70
C VAL A 136 -39.50 11.09 23.91
N VAL A 137 -39.80 12.21 23.25
CA VAL A 137 -41.10 12.40 22.55
C VAL A 137 -41.14 11.61 21.23
N LYS A 138 -40.08 11.65 20.41
CA LYS A 138 -40.09 11.04 19.05
C LYS A 138 -39.85 9.55 19.08
N LYS A 139 -39.02 9.05 20.00
CA LYS A 139 -38.59 7.65 20.04
C LYS A 139 -39.23 6.86 21.20
N GLY A 140 -40.04 7.52 22.07
CA GLY A 140 -40.65 6.87 23.23
C GLY A 140 -39.63 6.35 24.26
N ILE A 141 -38.46 6.97 24.33
CA ILE A 141 -37.39 6.59 25.25
C ILE A 141 -37.72 7.15 26.64
N ALA A 142 -37.44 6.39 27.70
CA ALA A 142 -37.60 6.88 29.07
C ALA A 142 -36.74 8.15 29.29
N PRO A 143 -37.25 9.18 30.03
CA PRO A 143 -36.49 10.38 30.31
C PRO A 143 -35.23 10.06 31.15
N PRO A 144 -34.20 10.92 31.11
CA PRO A 144 -33.02 10.72 31.94
C PRO A 144 -33.38 10.77 33.44
N VAL A 145 -32.80 9.84 34.18
CA VAL A 145 -33.03 9.72 35.64
C VAL A 145 -32.26 10.79 36.42
N LEU A 146 -31.10 11.20 35.92
CA LEU A 146 -30.26 12.25 36.53
C LEU A 146 -30.43 13.56 35.77
N HIS A 147 -30.41 14.67 36.51
CA HIS A 147 -30.58 16.01 35.98
C HIS A 147 -29.35 16.89 36.25
N PRO A 148 -29.14 17.95 35.48
CA PRO A 148 -28.06 18.92 35.78
C PRO A 148 -28.09 19.42 37.22
N GLY A 149 -26.93 19.34 37.90
CA GLY A 149 -26.78 19.68 39.31
C GLY A 149 -26.91 18.50 40.28
N ASP A 150 -27.39 17.32 39.81
CA ASP A 150 -27.35 16.11 40.63
C ASP A 150 -25.92 15.68 40.91
N VAL A 151 -25.64 15.28 42.16
CA VAL A 151 -24.33 14.74 42.52
C VAL A 151 -24.41 13.22 42.67
N VAL A 152 -23.54 12.51 41.98
CA VAL A 152 -23.43 11.05 42.01
C VAL A 152 -22.18 10.68 42.81
N ALA A 153 -22.30 9.67 43.68
CA ALA A 153 -21.23 9.17 44.55
C ALA A 153 -20.53 10.29 45.36
N SER A 154 -21.25 11.40 45.69
CA SER A 154 -20.72 12.58 46.38
C SER A 154 -19.52 13.25 45.70
N GLN A 155 -19.26 12.96 44.44
CA GLN A 155 -18.07 13.41 43.71
C GLN A 155 -18.37 13.98 42.31
N TYR A 156 -19.32 13.42 41.60
CA TYR A 156 -19.56 13.75 40.18
C TYR A 156 -20.85 14.55 40.04
N GLU A 157 -20.71 15.84 39.74
CA GLU A 157 -21.86 16.71 39.45
C GLU A 157 -22.27 16.60 38.00
N ILE A 158 -23.52 16.22 37.74
CA ILE A 158 -24.08 16.09 36.42
C ILE A 158 -24.21 17.44 35.72
N MET A 159 -23.64 17.58 34.55
CA MET A 159 -23.77 18.77 33.70
C MET A 159 -24.96 18.62 32.70
N GLY A 160 -25.29 17.40 32.29
CA GLY A 160 -26.36 17.09 31.38
C GLY A 160 -26.12 15.77 30.65
N VAL A 161 -26.89 15.48 29.60
CA VAL A 161 -26.77 14.29 28.78
C VAL A 161 -26.06 14.62 27.47
N ILE A 162 -25.28 13.67 26.96
CA ILE A 162 -24.55 13.80 25.68
C ILE A 162 -25.04 12.80 24.63
N ALA A 163 -25.62 11.67 25.05
CA ALA A 163 -26.12 10.66 24.13
C ALA A 163 -27.10 9.72 24.84
N HIS A 164 -27.82 8.89 24.06
CA HIS A 164 -28.56 7.74 24.52
C HIS A 164 -28.05 6.49 23.78
N GLY A 165 -27.60 5.50 24.52
CA GLY A 165 -27.12 4.22 24.01
C GLY A 165 -28.04 3.05 24.36
N GLY A 166 -27.63 1.82 24.05
CA GLY A 166 -28.38 0.61 24.37
C GLY A 166 -28.59 0.36 25.88
N MET A 167 -27.74 0.93 26.72
CA MET A 167 -27.76 0.82 28.16
C MET A 167 -28.38 2.04 28.87
N GLY A 168 -28.96 2.99 28.13
CA GLY A 168 -29.58 4.20 28.65
C GLY A 168 -28.85 5.49 28.30
N TRP A 169 -29.11 6.53 29.10
CA TRP A 169 -28.52 7.84 28.91
C TRP A 169 -27.05 7.89 29.30
N ILE A 170 -26.25 8.60 28.54
CA ILE A 170 -24.84 8.88 28.80
C ILE A 170 -24.73 10.33 29.27
N TYR A 171 -24.17 10.54 30.46
CA TYR A 171 -24.11 11.82 31.11
C TYR A 171 -22.72 12.44 31.05
N LEU A 172 -22.67 13.72 30.90
CA LEU A 172 -21.49 14.54 31.14
C LEU A 172 -21.48 14.98 32.59
N ALA A 173 -20.39 14.84 33.29
CA ALA A 173 -20.28 15.27 34.69
C ALA A 173 -18.92 15.93 34.97
N GLN A 174 -18.87 16.67 36.09
CA GLN A 174 -17.68 17.32 36.59
C GLN A 174 -17.21 16.62 37.88
N ASP A 175 -15.96 16.17 37.89
CA ASP A 175 -15.34 15.55 39.06
C ASP A 175 -14.83 16.61 40.01
N HIS A 176 -15.46 16.74 41.18
CA HIS A 176 -15.10 17.73 42.21
C HIS A 176 -13.78 17.41 42.94
N HIS A 177 -13.37 16.11 42.96
CA HIS A 177 -12.15 15.68 43.64
C HIS A 177 -10.90 15.90 42.78
N VAL A 178 -11.05 16.00 41.44
CA VAL A 178 -9.94 16.20 40.53
C VAL A 178 -10.06 17.55 39.80
N ALA A 179 -10.02 18.62 40.54
CA ALA A 179 -9.97 20.01 40.03
C ALA A 179 -11.05 20.34 38.97
N GLY A 180 -12.22 19.73 39.05
CA GLY A 180 -13.32 19.97 38.12
C GLY A 180 -13.10 19.32 36.75
N ARG A 181 -12.37 18.19 36.69
CA ARG A 181 -12.22 17.43 35.46
C ARG A 181 -13.57 17.03 34.91
N VAL A 182 -13.76 17.22 33.61
CA VAL A 182 -14.94 16.74 32.92
C VAL A 182 -14.80 15.26 32.61
N VAL A 183 -15.82 14.48 32.94
CA VAL A 183 -15.89 13.02 32.76
C VAL A 183 -17.21 12.60 32.15
N VAL A 184 -17.27 11.39 31.61
CA VAL A 184 -18.48 10.77 31.09
C VAL A 184 -18.92 9.66 32.02
N LEU A 185 -20.21 9.62 32.37
CA LEU A 185 -20.85 8.57 33.14
C LEU A 185 -21.75 7.75 32.20
N LYS A 186 -21.44 6.45 32.05
CA LYS A 186 -22.22 5.50 31.24
C LYS A 186 -22.79 4.45 32.16
N GLY A 187 -24.12 4.24 32.11
CA GLY A 187 -24.81 3.21 32.90
C GLY A 187 -24.31 1.80 32.57
N LEU A 188 -24.30 0.93 33.58
CA LEU A 188 -23.94 -0.46 33.47
C LEU A 188 -25.18 -1.34 33.48
N HIS A 189 -25.11 -2.53 32.91
CA HIS A 189 -26.13 -3.54 33.05
C HIS A 189 -26.20 -4.03 34.51
N SER A 190 -27.42 -4.12 35.06
CA SER A 190 -27.66 -4.81 36.31
C SER A 190 -28.01 -6.26 36.03
N THR A 191 -27.44 -7.19 36.80
CA THR A 191 -27.83 -8.59 36.80
C THR A 191 -28.16 -8.99 38.22
N ASP A 192 -29.25 -9.75 38.35
CA ASP A 192 -29.69 -10.32 39.64
C ASP A 192 -28.98 -11.65 39.96
N ASN A 193 -28.15 -12.16 39.02
CA ASN A 193 -27.40 -13.40 39.19
C ASN A 193 -26.03 -13.10 39.85
N PRO A 194 -25.75 -13.68 41.04
CA PRO A 194 -24.51 -13.46 41.79
C PRO A 194 -23.24 -13.86 41.02
N ASP A 195 -23.31 -14.94 40.24
CA ASP A 195 -22.15 -15.43 39.45
C ASP A 195 -21.85 -14.49 38.27
N GLU A 196 -22.88 -13.98 37.61
CA GLU A 196 -22.74 -12.95 36.57
C GLU A 196 -22.24 -11.63 37.14
N ALA A 197 -22.68 -11.23 38.33
CA ALA A 197 -22.23 -10.02 39.01
C ALA A 197 -20.74 -10.12 39.36
N ALA A 198 -20.26 -11.30 39.81
CA ALA A 198 -18.84 -11.53 40.11
C ALA A 198 -17.99 -11.51 38.85
N ALA A 199 -18.46 -12.09 37.74
CA ALA A 199 -17.80 -12.02 36.45
C ALA A 199 -17.71 -10.60 35.89
N ALA A 200 -18.81 -9.85 36.00
CA ALA A 200 -18.83 -8.43 35.61
C ALA A 200 -17.91 -7.54 36.47
N ALA A 201 -17.72 -7.88 37.74
CA ALA A 201 -16.79 -7.17 38.62
C ALA A 201 -15.33 -7.43 38.21
N ALA A 202 -14.96 -8.68 37.91
CA ALA A 202 -13.63 -9.05 37.42
C ALA A 202 -13.32 -8.40 36.04
N GLU A 203 -14.30 -8.37 35.14
CA GLU A 203 -14.18 -7.69 33.85
C GLU A 203 -13.95 -6.18 34.03
N ARG A 204 -14.66 -5.55 34.95
CA ARG A 204 -14.48 -4.11 35.28
C ARG A 204 -13.06 -3.81 35.79
N GLU A 205 -12.54 -4.65 36.70
CA GLU A 205 -11.19 -4.50 37.23
C GLU A 205 -10.15 -4.60 36.10
N PHE A 206 -10.31 -5.59 35.23
CA PHE A 206 -9.45 -5.77 34.05
C PHE A 206 -9.51 -4.58 33.08
N LEU A 207 -10.72 -4.05 32.80
CA LEU A 207 -10.89 -2.89 31.89
C LEU A 207 -10.28 -1.61 32.48
N ALA A 208 -10.27 -1.47 33.83
CA ALA A 208 -9.65 -0.33 34.48
C ALA A 208 -8.12 -0.30 34.39
N GLU A 209 -7.49 -1.47 34.25
CA GLU A 209 -6.05 -1.60 34.08
C GLU A 209 -5.58 -1.27 32.65
N MET A 210 -6.52 -1.21 31.68
CA MET A 210 -6.18 -0.96 30.30
C MET A 210 -5.81 0.49 30.06
N THR A 211 -4.60 0.72 29.53
CA THR A 211 -4.12 2.05 29.19
C THR A 211 -3.49 2.03 27.81
N HIS A 212 -4.16 2.65 26.84
CA HIS A 212 -3.66 2.84 25.48
C HIS A 212 -4.16 4.19 24.92
N PRO A 213 -3.34 4.97 24.22
CA PRO A 213 -3.74 6.30 23.74
C PRO A 213 -4.95 6.27 22.80
N GLY A 214 -5.12 5.20 22.01
CA GLY A 214 -6.26 4.98 21.09
C GLY A 214 -7.51 4.38 21.76
N ILE A 215 -7.52 4.21 23.09
CA ILE A 215 -8.67 3.68 23.85
C ILE A 215 -9.10 4.71 24.88
N VAL A 216 -10.41 4.87 25.08
CA VAL A 216 -10.95 5.72 26.15
C VAL A 216 -10.49 5.23 27.52
N GLN A 217 -9.97 6.14 28.33
CA GLN A 217 -9.50 5.79 29.68
C GLN A 217 -10.69 5.66 30.63
N ILE A 218 -10.79 4.54 31.33
CA ILE A 218 -11.73 4.32 32.43
C ILE A 218 -11.07 4.82 33.71
N PHE A 219 -11.76 5.66 34.48
CA PHE A 219 -11.24 6.25 35.69
C PHE A 219 -11.78 5.55 36.94
N ASN A 220 -13.06 5.13 36.91
CA ASN A 220 -13.72 4.59 38.07
C ASN A 220 -14.99 3.83 37.71
N PHE A 221 -15.45 2.99 38.63
CA PHE A 221 -16.78 2.39 38.64
C PHE A 221 -17.49 2.81 39.91
N ILE A 222 -18.71 3.35 39.82
CA ILE A 222 -19.46 3.89 40.93
C ILE A 222 -20.86 3.35 40.92
N ASP A 223 -21.42 3.16 42.13
CA ASP A 223 -22.81 2.77 42.32
C ASP A 223 -23.65 4.00 42.69
N ASP A 224 -24.88 4.08 42.19
CA ASP A 224 -25.87 5.09 42.56
C ASP A 224 -27.23 4.41 42.68
N PRO A 225 -27.96 4.63 43.79
CA PRO A 225 -29.27 4.01 44.04
C PRO A 225 -30.34 4.32 42.99
N ARG A 226 -30.17 5.40 42.23
CA ARG A 226 -31.10 5.85 41.18
C ARG A 226 -30.92 5.04 39.91
N VAL A 227 -29.75 4.40 39.70
CA VAL A 227 -29.41 3.68 38.46
C VAL A 227 -28.96 2.25 38.83
N PRO A 228 -29.77 1.26 38.60
CA PRO A 228 -29.39 -0.16 38.85
C PRO A 228 -28.15 -0.50 38.02
N GLY A 229 -27.15 -1.11 38.65
CA GLY A 229 -25.88 -1.49 38.04
C GLY A 229 -24.78 -0.42 38.10
N GLY A 230 -25.12 0.85 38.47
CA GLY A 230 -24.14 1.93 38.64
C GLY A 230 -23.62 2.48 37.31
N PHE A 231 -22.47 3.16 37.37
CA PHE A 231 -21.85 3.81 36.23
C PHE A 231 -20.37 3.46 36.05
N THR A 232 -19.95 3.38 34.80
CA THR A 232 -18.54 3.55 34.41
C THR A 232 -18.24 5.03 34.27
N VAL A 233 -17.22 5.51 34.96
CA VAL A 233 -16.68 6.87 34.84
C VAL A 233 -15.47 6.83 33.91
N MET A 234 -15.53 7.57 32.81
CA MET A 234 -14.49 7.54 31.79
C MET A 234 -14.12 8.93 31.26
N GLU A 235 -13.05 8.98 30.52
CA GLU A 235 -12.55 10.18 29.82
C GLU A 235 -13.64 10.76 28.90
N TYR A 236 -13.79 12.09 28.91
CA TYR A 236 -14.52 12.78 27.84
C TYR A 236 -13.61 12.93 26.62
N VAL A 237 -14.03 12.38 25.50
CA VAL A 237 -13.35 12.46 24.20
C VAL A 237 -14.14 13.42 23.31
N GLY A 238 -13.60 14.63 23.12
CA GLY A 238 -14.24 15.66 22.29
C GLY A 238 -13.90 15.52 20.82
N GLY A 239 -14.91 15.30 20.00
CA GLY A 239 -14.77 15.16 18.56
C GLY A 239 -15.94 14.42 17.91
N PRO A 240 -16.10 14.47 16.59
CA PRO A 240 -17.11 13.73 15.88
C PRO A 240 -16.78 12.24 15.81
N SER A 241 -17.80 11.38 15.85
CA SER A 241 -17.62 9.98 15.48
C SER A 241 -17.39 9.84 13.96
N LEU A 242 -16.77 8.73 13.52
CA LEU A 242 -16.62 8.44 12.08
C LEU A 242 -17.99 8.36 11.39
N ARG A 243 -19.05 7.94 12.07
CA ARG A 243 -20.42 8.02 11.54
C ARG A 243 -20.87 9.46 11.33
N ALA A 244 -20.64 10.34 12.27
CA ALA A 244 -20.98 11.76 12.12
C ALA A 244 -20.19 12.38 10.97
N TRP A 245 -18.92 12.06 10.86
CA TRP A 245 -18.03 12.50 9.79
C TRP A 245 -18.48 12.00 8.42
N ARG A 246 -18.80 10.69 8.30
CA ARG A 246 -19.40 10.11 7.10
C ARG A 246 -20.70 10.82 6.69
N ASN A 247 -21.59 11.05 7.64
CA ASN A 247 -22.90 11.66 7.39
C ASN A 247 -22.79 13.15 7.00
N ALA A 248 -21.76 13.85 7.42
CA ALA A 248 -21.47 15.23 7.03
C ALA A 248 -20.91 15.35 5.60
N SER A 249 -20.37 14.25 5.05
CA SER A 249 -19.94 14.20 3.65
C SER A 249 -21.14 14.30 2.70
N THR A 250 -21.00 15.04 1.60
CA THR A 250 -22.03 15.19 0.57
C THR A 250 -22.45 13.86 -0.06
N SER A 251 -21.49 12.94 -0.21
CA SER A 251 -21.70 11.59 -0.76
C SER A 251 -22.20 10.58 0.27
N LYS A 252 -22.26 10.96 1.57
CA LYS A 252 -22.53 10.07 2.70
C LYS A 252 -21.57 8.87 2.81
N VAL A 253 -20.42 8.97 2.18
CA VAL A 253 -19.28 8.06 2.29
C VAL A 253 -18.00 8.86 2.40
N LEU A 254 -16.94 8.25 2.93
CA LEU A 254 -15.61 8.82 2.99
C LEU A 254 -14.80 8.43 1.76
N GLN A 255 -13.81 9.26 1.41
CA GLN A 255 -12.82 8.86 0.43
C GLN A 255 -12.06 7.62 0.95
N PRO A 256 -11.78 6.62 0.09
CA PRO A 256 -11.19 5.36 0.53
C PRO A 256 -9.85 5.50 1.26
N ASP A 257 -9.00 6.43 0.82
CA ASP A 257 -7.72 6.72 1.47
C ASP A 257 -7.90 7.28 2.88
N ILE A 258 -8.86 8.21 3.07
CA ILE A 258 -9.20 8.77 4.38
C ILE A 258 -9.76 7.69 5.32
N ALA A 259 -10.68 6.86 4.81
CA ALA A 259 -11.26 5.78 5.59
C ALA A 259 -10.20 4.74 6.03
N ILE A 260 -9.33 4.34 5.11
CA ILE A 260 -8.22 3.42 5.41
C ILE A 260 -7.25 4.04 6.41
N ALA A 261 -6.93 5.33 6.26
CA ALA A 261 -6.03 6.03 7.18
C ALA A 261 -6.59 6.03 8.62
N TYR A 262 -7.88 6.29 8.80
CA TYR A 262 -8.51 6.18 10.12
C TYR A 262 -8.50 4.75 10.66
N MET A 263 -8.75 3.75 9.80
CA MET A 263 -8.68 2.35 10.24
C MET A 263 -7.27 1.95 10.66
N LEU A 264 -6.23 2.40 9.95
CA LEU A 264 -4.83 2.16 10.34
C LEU A 264 -4.48 2.76 11.71
N GLU A 265 -5.12 3.86 12.11
CA GLU A 265 -4.95 4.42 13.45
C GLU A 265 -5.73 3.65 14.54
N VAL A 266 -6.79 2.92 14.16
CA VAL A 266 -7.57 2.05 15.07
C VAL A 266 -6.84 0.75 15.36
N LEU A 267 -6.15 0.16 14.36
CA LEU A 267 -5.54 -1.17 14.49
C LEU A 267 -4.60 -1.33 15.69
N PRO A 268 -3.72 -0.38 16.04
CA PRO A 268 -2.86 -0.51 17.22
C PRO A 268 -3.62 -0.64 18.54
N ALA A 269 -4.79 -0.01 18.65
CA ALA A 269 -5.63 -0.13 19.83
C ALA A 269 -6.27 -1.53 19.95
N LEU A 270 -6.72 -2.10 18.83
CA LEU A 270 -7.24 -3.46 18.77
C LEU A 270 -6.12 -4.49 19.01
N ASP A 271 -4.95 -4.30 18.42
CA ASP A 271 -3.79 -5.20 18.63
C ASP A 271 -3.33 -5.23 20.09
N TYR A 272 -3.37 -4.06 20.75
CA TYR A 272 -3.13 -3.98 22.18
C TYR A 272 -4.14 -4.82 22.98
N LEU A 273 -5.44 -4.79 22.65
CA LEU A 273 -6.47 -5.64 23.27
C LEU A 273 -6.20 -7.12 23.03
N HIS A 274 -5.90 -7.50 21.77
CA HIS A 274 -5.58 -8.88 21.40
C HIS A 274 -4.36 -9.42 22.17
N SER A 275 -3.32 -8.58 22.35
CA SER A 275 -2.12 -8.94 23.14
C SER A 275 -2.42 -9.22 24.62
N ARG A 276 -3.55 -8.69 25.13
CA ARG A 276 -4.07 -8.92 26.48
C ARG A 276 -5.07 -10.08 26.56
N GLY A 277 -5.31 -10.77 25.45
CA GLY A 277 -6.22 -11.93 25.38
C GLY A 277 -7.70 -11.55 25.32
N VAL A 278 -8.03 -10.32 24.93
CA VAL A 278 -9.41 -9.86 24.76
C VAL A 278 -9.66 -9.32 23.35
N VAL A 279 -10.92 -9.30 22.94
CA VAL A 279 -11.40 -8.77 21.67
C VAL A 279 -12.45 -7.67 21.90
N TYR A 280 -12.55 -6.76 20.93
CA TYR A 280 -13.40 -5.57 21.06
C TYR A 280 -14.89 -5.84 20.73
N ASN A 281 -15.16 -6.68 19.73
CA ASN A 281 -16.48 -7.18 19.28
C ASN A 281 -17.45 -6.16 18.67
N ASP A 282 -17.44 -4.89 19.06
CA ASP A 282 -18.42 -3.87 18.63
C ASP A 282 -17.77 -2.71 17.87
N LEU A 283 -16.80 -3.03 17.00
CA LEU A 283 -16.20 -1.99 16.16
C LEU A 283 -17.21 -1.54 15.10
N LYS A 284 -17.52 -0.25 15.15
CA LYS A 284 -18.41 0.44 14.20
C LYS A 284 -18.06 1.93 14.14
N PRO A 285 -18.48 2.65 13.10
CA PRO A 285 -18.17 4.08 12.96
C PRO A 285 -18.64 4.96 14.12
N ASP A 286 -19.66 4.53 14.86
CA ASP A 286 -20.18 5.26 16.04
C ASP A 286 -19.20 5.24 17.21
N ASN A 287 -18.45 4.15 17.37
CA ASN A 287 -17.56 3.90 18.50
C ASN A 287 -16.13 4.42 18.27
N ILE A 288 -15.86 5.06 17.15
CA ILE A 288 -14.57 5.64 16.77
C ILE A 288 -14.70 7.16 16.74
N ILE A 289 -14.10 7.85 17.69
CA ILE A 289 -14.08 9.32 17.77
C ILE A 289 -12.79 9.83 17.14
N VAL A 290 -12.93 10.79 16.24
CA VAL A 290 -11.80 11.53 15.67
C VAL A 290 -11.49 12.73 16.55
N THR A 291 -10.26 12.79 17.06
CA THR A 291 -9.75 13.90 17.85
C THR A 291 -8.73 14.73 17.04
N GLU A 292 -8.24 15.79 17.64
CA GLU A 292 -7.19 16.63 17.06
C GLU A 292 -5.94 15.82 16.65
N ASP A 293 -5.50 14.88 17.51
CA ASP A 293 -4.22 14.18 17.37
C ASP A 293 -4.34 12.74 16.85
N GLN A 294 -5.50 12.08 17.05
CA GLN A 294 -5.65 10.65 16.84
C GLN A 294 -7.12 10.23 16.77
N VAL A 295 -7.37 8.95 16.56
CA VAL A 295 -8.68 8.36 16.81
C VAL A 295 -8.72 7.67 18.17
N LYS A 296 -9.90 7.57 18.77
CA LYS A 296 -10.12 6.83 20.02
C LYS A 296 -11.33 5.93 19.93
N LEU A 297 -11.17 4.71 20.43
CA LEU A 297 -12.27 3.80 20.71
C LEU A 297 -12.93 4.19 22.04
N ILE A 298 -14.27 4.37 22.03
CA ILE A 298 -15.00 4.95 23.18
C ILE A 298 -15.90 3.98 23.93
N ASP A 299 -16.27 2.87 23.38
CA ASP A 299 -17.21 1.93 24.01
C ASP A 299 -16.55 0.59 24.26
N MET A 300 -16.21 0.32 25.52
CA MET A 300 -15.57 -0.92 25.95
C MET A 300 -16.61 -1.96 26.46
N GLY A 301 -17.90 -1.67 26.33
CA GLY A 301 -18.95 -2.50 26.92
C GLY A 301 -19.20 -3.85 26.23
N ALA A 302 -18.55 -4.11 25.09
CA ALA A 302 -18.63 -5.38 24.38
C ALA A 302 -17.31 -6.16 24.39
N VAL A 303 -16.27 -5.61 25.03
CA VAL A 303 -14.97 -6.27 25.16
C VAL A 303 -15.14 -7.57 25.97
N SER A 304 -14.57 -8.65 25.47
CA SER A 304 -14.67 -9.96 26.12
C SER A 304 -13.40 -10.78 25.89
N GLY A 305 -13.16 -11.77 26.76
CA GLY A 305 -12.07 -12.71 26.60
C GLY A 305 -12.18 -13.51 25.30
N ILE A 306 -11.06 -13.83 24.67
CA ILE A 306 -11.03 -14.72 23.51
C ILE A 306 -11.63 -16.06 23.88
N GLY A 307 -12.63 -16.55 23.11
CA GLY A 307 -13.33 -17.80 23.35
C GLY A 307 -14.33 -17.75 24.52
N ALA A 308 -14.68 -16.57 25.02
CA ALA A 308 -15.66 -16.41 26.09
C ALA A 308 -17.05 -16.93 25.65
N TYR A 309 -17.76 -17.59 26.58
CA TYR A 309 -19.12 -18.06 26.37
C TYR A 309 -20.08 -17.22 27.20
N GLY A 310 -21.23 -16.88 26.66
CA GLY A 310 -22.27 -16.13 27.35
C GLY A 310 -22.95 -15.09 26.48
N PHE A 311 -23.49 -14.06 27.11
CA PHE A 311 -24.07 -12.93 26.37
C PHE A 311 -22.94 -12.07 25.80
N ILE A 312 -22.72 -12.18 24.48
CA ILE A 312 -21.74 -11.37 23.76
C ILE A 312 -22.48 -10.22 23.10
N TYR A 313 -22.16 -9.01 23.55
CA TYR A 313 -22.74 -7.81 23.00
C TYR A 313 -22.06 -7.47 21.65
N GLY A 314 -22.85 -6.99 20.71
CA GLY A 314 -22.37 -6.53 19.42
C GLY A 314 -23.51 -5.95 18.58
N THR A 315 -23.16 -5.20 17.55
CA THR A 315 -24.13 -4.54 16.69
C THR A 315 -24.42 -5.42 15.46
N LYS A 316 -25.71 -5.78 15.26
CA LYS A 316 -26.14 -6.52 14.07
C LYS A 316 -25.69 -5.81 12.79
N GLY A 317 -25.20 -6.59 11.82
CA GLY A 317 -24.65 -6.09 10.56
C GLY A 317 -23.16 -5.74 10.61
N PHE A 318 -22.57 -5.59 11.80
CA PHE A 318 -21.12 -5.46 12.00
C PHE A 318 -20.49 -6.70 12.61
N GLN A 319 -21.20 -7.39 13.50
CA GLN A 319 -20.72 -8.58 14.21
C GLN A 319 -20.52 -9.77 13.27
N ALA A 320 -19.44 -10.53 13.50
CA ALA A 320 -19.15 -11.73 12.74
C ALA A 320 -20.16 -12.84 13.02
N PRO A 321 -20.57 -13.64 12.02
CA PRO A 321 -21.66 -14.60 12.14
C PRO A 321 -21.38 -15.74 13.13
N GLU A 322 -20.12 -16.15 13.25
CA GLU A 322 -19.69 -17.27 14.13
C GLU A 322 -19.67 -16.92 15.61
N VAL A 323 -19.64 -15.65 15.99
CA VAL A 323 -19.53 -15.23 17.39
C VAL A 323 -20.63 -15.84 18.27
N ALA A 324 -21.82 -16.00 17.73
CA ALA A 324 -22.94 -16.59 18.45
C ALA A 324 -22.78 -18.09 18.74
N THR A 325 -21.95 -18.82 18.01
CA THR A 325 -21.79 -20.27 18.07
C THR A 325 -20.42 -20.71 18.59
N GLU A 326 -19.36 -19.99 18.21
CA GLU A 326 -17.96 -20.32 18.50
C GLU A 326 -17.33 -19.38 19.53
N GLY A 327 -18.01 -18.30 19.85
CA GLY A 327 -17.48 -17.24 20.70
C GLY A 327 -16.59 -16.22 19.94
N PRO A 328 -16.19 -15.14 20.63
CA PRO A 328 -15.40 -14.07 20.03
C PRO A 328 -13.94 -14.47 19.88
N SER A 329 -13.32 -13.99 18.80
CA SER A 329 -11.94 -14.29 18.44
C SER A 329 -11.25 -13.10 17.76
N VAL A 330 -9.94 -13.16 17.57
CA VAL A 330 -9.22 -12.18 16.73
C VAL A 330 -9.82 -12.09 15.32
N ALA A 331 -10.22 -13.24 14.76
CA ALA A 331 -10.86 -13.27 13.44
C ALA A 331 -12.24 -12.58 13.42
N SER A 332 -12.98 -12.58 14.54
CA SER A 332 -14.24 -11.84 14.63
C SER A 332 -14.02 -10.33 14.65
N ASP A 333 -12.96 -9.84 15.31
CA ASP A 333 -12.59 -8.41 15.23
C ASP A 333 -12.10 -8.02 13.83
N VAL A 334 -11.34 -8.87 13.15
CA VAL A 334 -10.97 -8.65 11.73
C VAL A 334 -12.23 -8.45 10.86
N TYR A 335 -13.28 -9.25 11.09
CA TYR A 335 -14.55 -9.09 10.40
C TYR A 335 -15.20 -7.73 10.70
N THR A 336 -15.24 -7.31 11.96
CA THR A 336 -15.81 -6.00 12.33
C THR A 336 -15.01 -4.84 11.75
N VAL A 337 -13.67 -4.94 11.65
CA VAL A 337 -12.81 -3.98 10.95
C VAL A 337 -13.21 -3.89 9.47
N GLY A 338 -13.33 -5.03 8.78
CA GLY A 338 -13.75 -5.07 7.39
C GLY A 338 -15.14 -4.45 7.16
N ARG A 339 -16.12 -4.78 8.00
CA ARG A 339 -17.47 -4.22 7.94
C ARG A 339 -17.50 -2.73 8.20
N THR A 340 -16.73 -2.28 9.18
CA THR A 340 -16.59 -0.85 9.51
C THR A 340 -16.00 -0.09 8.34
N LEU A 341 -14.87 -0.53 7.79
CA LEU A 341 -14.26 0.09 6.62
C LEU A 341 -15.21 0.09 5.41
N ALA A 342 -15.87 -1.02 5.13
CA ALA A 342 -16.84 -1.10 4.04
C ALA A 342 -17.97 -0.07 4.21
N SER A 343 -18.55 0.04 5.42
CA SER A 343 -19.61 1.00 5.71
C SER A 343 -19.17 2.46 5.60
N LEU A 344 -17.87 2.75 5.71
CA LEU A 344 -17.33 4.10 5.56
C LEU A 344 -17.16 4.50 4.09
N VAL A 345 -16.84 3.54 3.20
CA VAL A 345 -16.48 3.83 1.81
C VAL A 345 -17.59 3.56 0.79
N VAL A 346 -18.56 2.72 1.13
CA VAL A 346 -19.73 2.42 0.27
C VAL A 346 -21.02 2.50 1.07
N ASP A 347 -22.13 2.67 0.35
CA ASP A 347 -23.46 2.64 0.96
C ASP A 347 -23.95 1.19 0.99
N LEU A 348 -23.68 0.50 2.11
CA LEU A 348 -24.07 -0.90 2.27
C LEU A 348 -25.60 -1.04 2.31
N PRO A 349 -26.16 -2.09 1.68
CA PRO A 349 -27.59 -2.39 1.74
C PRO A 349 -28.06 -2.56 3.20
N GLN A 350 -29.26 -2.05 3.48
CA GLN A 350 -29.87 -2.09 4.80
C GLN A 350 -31.31 -2.57 4.72
N THR A 351 -31.68 -3.46 5.64
CA THR A 351 -33.10 -3.86 5.87
C THR A 351 -33.43 -3.49 7.32
N ASP A 352 -34.49 -2.72 7.50
CA ASP A 352 -34.94 -2.22 8.80
C ASP A 352 -33.88 -1.49 9.63
N GLY A 353 -32.95 -0.79 8.94
CA GLY A 353 -31.85 -0.05 9.58
C GLY A 353 -30.67 -0.91 10.03
N VAL A 354 -30.66 -2.20 9.69
CA VAL A 354 -29.56 -3.13 9.93
C VAL A 354 -28.86 -3.40 8.59
N TYR A 355 -27.54 -3.30 8.57
CA TYR A 355 -26.75 -3.65 7.39
C TYR A 355 -26.88 -5.14 7.08
N GLU A 356 -27.15 -5.45 5.81
CA GLU A 356 -27.16 -6.82 5.31
C GLU A 356 -25.77 -7.43 5.39
N GLN A 357 -25.70 -8.76 5.52
CA GLN A 357 -24.43 -9.47 5.49
C GLN A 357 -23.83 -9.46 4.07
N GLY A 358 -22.52 -9.62 3.98
CA GLY A 358 -21.80 -9.60 2.72
C GLY A 358 -21.41 -8.19 2.25
N LEU A 359 -20.88 -8.13 1.04
CA LEU A 359 -20.44 -6.91 0.37
C LEU A 359 -21.10 -6.84 -1.00
N PRO A 360 -21.43 -5.64 -1.50
CA PRO A 360 -21.84 -5.50 -2.89
C PRO A 360 -20.72 -5.97 -3.82
N SER A 361 -21.12 -6.51 -4.98
CA SER A 361 -20.13 -7.01 -5.94
C SER A 361 -19.45 -5.86 -6.68
N PRO A 362 -18.24 -6.08 -7.25
CA PRO A 362 -17.62 -5.09 -8.15
C PRO A 362 -18.47 -4.79 -9.40
N ILE A 363 -19.43 -5.66 -9.76
CA ILE A 363 -20.38 -5.40 -10.85
C ILE A 363 -21.36 -4.30 -10.46
N ASP A 364 -21.80 -4.29 -9.20
CA ASP A 364 -22.82 -3.36 -8.70
C ASP A 364 -22.22 -2.09 -8.12
N GLU A 365 -20.98 -2.17 -7.58
CA GLU A 365 -20.33 -1.06 -6.87
C GLU A 365 -19.14 -0.48 -7.66
N PRO A 366 -19.28 0.74 -8.22
CA PRO A 366 -18.21 1.38 -9.02
C PRO A 366 -16.89 1.55 -8.28
N LEU A 367 -16.92 1.81 -6.96
CA LEU A 367 -15.70 1.95 -6.16
C LEU A 367 -14.88 0.66 -6.17
N PHE A 368 -15.56 -0.49 -6.05
CA PHE A 368 -14.89 -1.79 -6.04
C PHE A 368 -14.40 -2.20 -7.42
N ARG A 369 -15.03 -1.71 -8.49
CA ARG A 369 -14.51 -1.81 -9.85
C ARG A 369 -13.21 -1.05 -10.02
N GLN A 370 -13.17 0.18 -9.50
CA GLN A 370 -11.98 1.03 -9.56
C GLN A 370 -10.84 0.47 -8.72
N TYR A 371 -11.12 0.04 -7.50
CA TYR A 371 -10.14 -0.42 -6.52
C TYR A 371 -10.37 -1.89 -6.16
N THR A 372 -10.12 -2.79 -7.12
CA THR A 372 -10.35 -4.23 -6.93
C THR A 372 -9.54 -4.84 -5.79
N SER A 373 -8.38 -4.26 -5.47
CA SER A 373 -7.57 -4.70 -4.32
C SER A 373 -8.24 -4.35 -2.99
N LEU A 374 -8.96 -3.23 -2.91
CA LEU A 374 -9.78 -2.88 -1.74
C LEU A 374 -10.93 -3.88 -1.57
N TYR A 375 -11.64 -4.20 -2.65
CA TYR A 375 -12.69 -5.22 -2.61
C TYR A 375 -12.18 -6.57 -2.10
N ARG A 376 -11.03 -7.06 -2.64
CA ARG A 376 -10.44 -8.33 -2.19
C ARG A 376 -10.05 -8.30 -0.71
N LEU A 377 -9.50 -7.18 -0.23
CA LEU A 377 -9.15 -7.01 1.17
C LEU A 377 -10.40 -7.10 2.05
N LEU A 378 -11.46 -6.36 1.70
CA LEU A 378 -12.72 -6.38 2.43
C LEU A 378 -13.39 -7.75 2.37
N ALA A 379 -13.39 -8.41 1.21
CA ALA A 379 -13.92 -9.76 1.04
C ALA A 379 -13.16 -10.79 1.90
N ARG A 380 -11.84 -10.65 2.06
CA ARG A 380 -11.05 -11.49 2.98
C ARG A 380 -11.39 -11.20 4.43
N CYS A 381 -11.50 -9.92 4.84
CA CYS A 381 -11.92 -9.55 6.19
C CYS A 381 -13.30 -10.11 6.53
N CYS A 382 -14.26 -9.99 5.59
CA CYS A 382 -15.65 -10.35 5.77
C CYS A 382 -15.97 -11.79 5.31
N ASN A 383 -14.97 -12.66 5.18
CA ASN A 383 -15.20 -14.05 4.81
C ASN A 383 -16.07 -14.75 5.89
N GLU A 384 -17.02 -15.57 5.46
CA GLU A 384 -17.88 -16.35 6.38
C GLU A 384 -17.06 -17.31 7.23
N ASP A 385 -16.04 -17.95 6.63
CA ASP A 385 -15.09 -18.83 7.32
C ASP A 385 -13.99 -18.03 8.04
N PRO A 386 -13.96 -18.01 9.37
CA PRO A 386 -12.96 -17.26 10.15
C PRO A 386 -11.50 -17.64 9.80
N ALA A 387 -11.27 -18.91 9.43
CA ALA A 387 -9.93 -19.41 9.11
C ALA A 387 -9.37 -18.81 7.80
N LYS A 388 -10.23 -18.26 6.93
CA LYS A 388 -9.82 -17.61 5.67
C LYS A 388 -9.58 -16.11 5.80
N ARG A 389 -9.91 -15.52 6.96
CA ARG A 389 -9.64 -14.12 7.25
C ARG A 389 -8.15 -13.87 7.51
N PHE A 390 -7.78 -12.64 7.80
CA PHE A 390 -6.44 -12.32 8.29
C PHE A 390 -6.23 -12.95 9.69
N THR A 391 -5.04 -13.50 9.90
CA THR A 391 -4.74 -14.23 11.14
C THR A 391 -4.51 -13.30 12.34
N ASN A 392 -4.06 -12.08 12.07
CA ASN A 392 -3.81 -11.02 13.05
C ASN A 392 -3.89 -9.64 12.40
N LEU A 393 -3.85 -8.60 13.22
CA LEU A 393 -3.97 -7.22 12.75
C LEU A 393 -2.71 -6.70 12.06
N VAL A 394 -1.54 -7.24 12.36
CA VAL A 394 -0.27 -6.88 11.69
C VAL A 394 -0.31 -7.31 10.21
N GLU A 395 -0.82 -8.50 9.93
CA GLU A 395 -1.05 -8.97 8.56
C GLU A 395 -2.05 -8.06 7.83
N LEU A 396 -3.15 -7.72 8.48
CA LEU A 396 -4.17 -6.83 7.93
C LEU A 396 -3.61 -5.42 7.65
N GLU A 397 -2.86 -4.85 8.59
CA GLU A 397 -2.22 -3.53 8.46
C GLU A 397 -1.29 -3.48 7.25
N ALA A 398 -0.42 -4.47 7.08
CA ALA A 398 0.50 -4.55 5.95
C ALA A 398 -0.26 -4.56 4.61
N GLN A 399 -1.38 -5.30 4.53
CA GLN A 399 -2.20 -5.34 3.31
C GLN A 399 -3.01 -4.04 3.11
N LEU A 400 -3.51 -3.41 4.16
CA LEU A 400 -4.15 -2.10 4.10
C LEU A 400 -3.20 -1.02 3.57
N LEU A 401 -1.97 -0.97 4.07
CA LEU A 401 -0.92 -0.06 3.58
C LEU A 401 -0.60 -0.31 2.10
N GLY A 402 -0.59 -1.58 1.67
CA GLY A 402 -0.41 -1.93 0.27
C GLY A 402 -1.55 -1.45 -0.63
N VAL A 403 -2.79 -1.66 -0.21
CA VAL A 403 -4.01 -1.20 -0.92
C VAL A 403 -4.08 0.33 -0.93
N LEU A 404 -3.77 0.98 0.19
CA LEU A 404 -3.73 2.44 0.27
C LEU A 404 -2.72 3.03 -0.72
N ARG A 405 -1.54 2.45 -0.81
CA ARG A 405 -0.50 2.85 -1.77
C ARG A 405 -0.99 2.76 -3.21
N GLU A 406 -1.75 1.71 -3.54
CA GLU A 406 -2.38 1.55 -4.85
C GLU A 406 -3.42 2.66 -5.11
N ILE A 407 -4.31 2.92 -4.14
CA ILE A 407 -5.35 3.95 -4.26
C ILE A 407 -4.73 5.33 -4.51
N VAL A 408 -3.72 5.70 -3.72
CA VAL A 408 -3.03 7.00 -3.86
C VAL A 408 -2.27 7.09 -5.18
N ALA A 409 -1.62 6.00 -5.62
CA ALA A 409 -0.92 5.97 -6.91
C ALA A 409 -1.90 6.12 -8.08
N VAL A 410 -3.05 5.44 -8.05
CA VAL A 410 -4.07 5.51 -9.10
C VAL A 410 -4.75 6.89 -9.14
N ARG A 411 -5.06 7.46 -7.98
CA ARG A 411 -5.76 8.73 -7.89
C ARG A 411 -4.85 9.94 -8.18
N ASP A 412 -3.67 9.98 -7.55
CA ASP A 412 -2.82 11.17 -7.50
C ASP A 412 -1.53 11.02 -8.33
N GLY A 413 -1.22 9.82 -8.80
CA GLY A 413 0.04 9.51 -9.46
C GLY A 413 1.27 9.56 -8.54
N ARG A 414 1.06 9.58 -7.22
CA ARG A 414 2.15 9.59 -6.21
C ARG A 414 2.59 8.17 -5.89
N THR A 415 3.89 7.97 -5.79
CA THR A 415 4.49 6.67 -5.46
C THR A 415 5.13 6.70 -4.07
N TYR A 416 4.90 5.64 -3.31
CA TYR A 416 5.45 5.47 -1.97
C TYR A 416 6.17 4.12 -1.86
N PRO A 417 7.28 4.03 -1.08
CA PRO A 417 8.02 2.78 -0.90
C PRO A 417 7.17 1.67 -0.30
N ALA A 418 7.39 0.43 -0.74
CA ALA A 418 6.73 -0.75 -0.18
C ALA A 418 7.55 -1.26 1.02
N GLN A 419 7.37 -0.66 2.19
CA GLN A 419 8.14 -0.99 3.41
C GLN A 419 7.72 -2.34 4.02
N HIS A 420 6.45 -2.72 3.86
CA HIS A 420 5.82 -3.88 4.51
C HIS A 420 5.55 -5.04 3.54
N SER A 421 6.27 -5.12 2.41
CA SER A 421 6.07 -6.21 1.44
C SER A 421 6.59 -7.54 1.96
N LEU A 422 5.82 -8.60 1.73
CA LEU A 422 6.20 -9.99 2.00
C LEU A 422 7.08 -10.60 0.90
N PHE A 423 7.41 -9.81 -0.13
CA PHE A 423 8.23 -10.23 -1.26
C PHE A 423 9.48 -9.39 -1.38
N SER A 424 10.55 -10.00 -1.90
CA SER A 424 11.76 -9.29 -2.29
C SER A 424 11.48 -8.31 -3.43
N PRO A 425 12.34 -7.31 -3.64
CA PRO A 425 12.35 -6.57 -4.91
C PRO A 425 12.53 -7.51 -6.11
N GLN A 426 12.12 -7.06 -7.30
CA GLN A 426 12.34 -7.79 -8.53
C GLN A 426 13.84 -8.06 -8.75
N ARG A 427 14.21 -9.34 -8.95
CA ARG A 427 15.61 -9.78 -9.00
C ARG A 427 16.28 -9.45 -10.33
N THR A 428 15.58 -9.74 -11.42
CA THR A 428 15.99 -9.46 -12.80
C THR A 428 14.81 -8.81 -13.53
N THR A 429 14.87 -8.70 -14.85
CA THR A 429 13.78 -8.14 -15.65
C THR A 429 13.45 -9.07 -16.81
N PHE A 430 12.18 -9.12 -17.18
CA PHE A 430 11.71 -9.84 -18.35
C PHE A 430 11.10 -8.88 -19.39
N GLY A 431 11.14 -9.25 -20.64
CA GLY A 431 10.52 -8.53 -21.75
C GLY A 431 11.10 -7.15 -22.04
N THR A 432 12.27 -6.80 -21.48
CA THR A 432 12.86 -5.44 -21.60
C THR A 432 13.75 -5.27 -22.84
N LYS A 433 14.20 -6.36 -23.44
CA LYS A 433 15.22 -6.35 -24.50
C LYS A 433 14.67 -6.64 -25.88
N HIS A 434 13.57 -7.34 -25.98
CA HIS A 434 13.13 -8.06 -27.17
C HIS A 434 12.92 -7.16 -28.40
N LEU A 435 12.21 -6.01 -28.23
CA LEU A 435 11.95 -5.11 -29.36
C LEU A 435 13.23 -4.47 -29.90
N VAL A 436 14.13 -4.04 -29.03
CA VAL A 436 15.41 -3.43 -29.43
C VAL A 436 16.34 -4.49 -30.01
N PHE A 437 16.44 -5.66 -29.41
CA PHE A 437 17.31 -6.74 -29.90
C PHE A 437 16.84 -7.31 -31.25
N ARG A 438 15.57 -7.16 -31.60
CA ARG A 438 15.07 -7.48 -32.94
C ARG A 438 15.80 -6.70 -34.02
N THR A 439 16.25 -5.47 -33.74
CA THR A 439 17.02 -4.66 -34.68
C THR A 439 18.41 -5.25 -34.97
N ASP A 440 18.94 -6.13 -34.11
CA ASP A 440 20.21 -6.81 -34.30
C ASP A 440 20.17 -7.77 -35.51
N GLN A 441 18.97 -8.17 -35.96
CA GLN A 441 18.81 -8.94 -37.20
C GLN A 441 19.48 -8.28 -38.42
N LEU A 442 19.56 -6.92 -38.42
CA LEU A 442 20.29 -6.19 -39.45
C LEU A 442 21.79 -6.50 -39.46
N ILE A 443 22.34 -6.97 -38.34
CA ILE A 443 23.77 -7.23 -38.16
C ILE A 443 24.12 -8.69 -38.32
N ASP A 444 23.36 -9.59 -37.73
CA ASP A 444 23.68 -11.03 -37.63
C ASP A 444 22.72 -11.92 -38.44
N GLY A 445 21.62 -11.35 -38.92
CA GLY A 445 20.63 -12.09 -39.73
C GLY A 445 19.74 -13.02 -38.90
N ILE A 446 19.85 -13.00 -37.56
CA ILE A 446 19.08 -13.86 -36.68
C ILE A 446 17.77 -13.18 -36.34
N ALA A 447 16.63 -13.74 -36.70
CA ALA A 447 15.32 -13.28 -36.29
C ALA A 447 15.14 -13.51 -34.77
N ARG A 448 14.66 -12.48 -34.07
CA ARG A 448 14.36 -12.55 -32.63
C ARG A 448 12.89 -12.27 -32.41
N SER A 449 12.26 -13.12 -31.58
CA SER A 449 10.90 -12.86 -31.11
C SER A 449 10.83 -11.68 -30.14
N VAL A 450 9.68 -11.04 -30.10
CA VAL A 450 9.32 -10.05 -29.08
C VAL A 450 8.57 -10.67 -27.92
N ASP A 451 8.29 -11.99 -28.00
CA ASP A 451 7.54 -12.71 -26.98
C ASP A 451 8.35 -12.91 -25.71
N ILE A 452 7.67 -12.90 -24.57
CA ILE A 452 8.27 -13.25 -23.27
C ILE A 452 8.31 -14.77 -23.11
N THR A 453 9.26 -15.27 -22.32
CA THR A 453 9.41 -16.71 -22.04
C THR A 453 9.09 -17.02 -20.57
N PRO A 454 8.54 -18.22 -20.27
CA PRO A 454 8.28 -18.62 -18.88
C PRO A 454 9.52 -18.55 -17.99
N GLN A 455 10.69 -18.92 -18.53
CA GLN A 455 11.95 -18.95 -17.81
C GLN A 455 12.40 -17.53 -17.40
N GLU A 456 12.33 -16.56 -18.33
CA GLU A 456 12.71 -15.18 -17.99
C GLU A 456 11.70 -14.53 -17.04
N VAL A 457 10.40 -14.84 -17.15
CA VAL A 457 9.37 -14.38 -16.23
C VAL A 457 9.67 -14.88 -14.82
N VAL A 458 9.81 -16.20 -14.64
CA VAL A 458 10.07 -16.80 -13.32
C VAL A 458 11.38 -16.30 -12.72
N ALA A 459 12.46 -16.19 -13.51
CA ALA A 459 13.74 -15.65 -13.04
C ALA A 459 13.62 -14.19 -12.56
N ALA A 460 12.66 -13.45 -13.09
CA ALA A 460 12.42 -12.05 -12.73
C ALA A 460 11.39 -11.83 -11.61
N LEU A 461 10.49 -12.79 -11.36
CA LEU A 461 9.50 -12.63 -10.31
C LEU A 461 10.16 -12.40 -8.93
N PRO A 462 9.57 -11.54 -8.08
CA PRO A 462 9.96 -11.42 -6.68
C PRO A 462 9.89 -12.77 -5.97
N SER A 463 10.69 -12.96 -4.95
CA SER A 463 10.65 -14.17 -4.12
C SER A 463 9.98 -13.87 -2.79
N PRO A 464 9.18 -14.78 -2.22
CA PRO A 464 8.69 -14.67 -0.85
C PRO A 464 9.85 -14.44 0.12
N LEU A 465 9.69 -13.50 1.03
CA LEU A 465 10.62 -13.28 2.13
C LEU A 465 10.39 -14.35 3.20
N VAL A 466 11.48 -14.82 3.79
CA VAL A 466 11.44 -15.77 4.91
C VAL A 466 10.84 -15.08 6.13
N ASN A 467 9.85 -15.70 6.75
CA ASN A 467 9.33 -15.21 8.03
C ASN A 467 10.41 -15.34 9.10
N ARG A 468 10.74 -14.23 9.75
CA ARG A 468 11.79 -14.18 10.78
C ARG A 468 11.47 -14.99 12.03
N ASP A 469 10.19 -15.18 12.31
CA ASP A 469 9.71 -15.94 13.46
C ASP A 469 9.64 -17.46 13.21
N ASP A 470 9.90 -17.90 11.96
CA ASP A 470 9.97 -19.33 11.64
C ASP A 470 11.22 -19.95 12.23
N VAL A 471 11.06 -21.14 12.84
CA VAL A 471 12.17 -21.88 13.46
C VAL A 471 13.32 -22.22 12.49
N GLY A 472 13.05 -22.22 11.18
CA GLY A 472 14.01 -22.44 10.10
C GLY A 472 14.67 -21.16 9.56
N ALA A 473 14.26 -19.98 10.03
CA ALA A 473 14.67 -18.70 9.44
C ALA A 473 16.19 -18.51 9.42
N ALA A 474 16.85 -18.78 10.54
CA ALA A 474 18.31 -18.64 10.68
C ALA A 474 19.07 -19.56 9.69
N MET A 475 18.59 -20.79 9.51
CA MET A 475 19.19 -21.75 8.58
C MET A 475 19.05 -21.27 7.13
N LEU A 476 17.86 -20.79 6.73
CA LEU A 476 17.60 -20.30 5.39
C LEU A 476 18.41 -19.04 5.05
N GLN A 477 18.63 -18.15 6.03
CA GLN A 477 19.51 -17.00 5.85
C GLN A 477 20.96 -17.41 5.64
N GLY A 478 21.46 -18.35 6.41
CA GLY A 478 22.81 -18.90 6.28
C GLY A 478 23.07 -19.62 4.97
N SER A 479 22.06 -20.34 4.44
CA SER A 479 22.16 -21.10 3.18
C SER A 479 22.12 -20.24 1.92
N SER A 480 21.79 -18.96 2.02
CA SER A 480 21.67 -18.05 0.86
C SER A 480 22.98 -17.84 0.08
N TYR A 481 24.12 -18.17 0.67
CA TYR A 481 25.46 -18.04 0.08
C TYR A 481 26.08 -19.38 -0.35
N ALA A 482 25.39 -20.50 -0.07
CA ALA A 482 25.86 -21.83 -0.43
C ALA A 482 25.46 -22.20 -1.88
N GLU A 483 26.16 -23.18 -2.46
CA GLU A 483 25.79 -23.75 -3.73
C GLU A 483 24.37 -24.35 -3.65
N PRO A 484 23.49 -24.13 -4.65
CA PRO A 484 22.11 -24.62 -4.60
C PRO A 484 21.95 -26.13 -4.35
N ARG A 485 22.91 -26.94 -4.79
CA ARG A 485 22.88 -28.39 -4.55
C ARG A 485 23.15 -28.73 -3.09
N GLU A 486 24.12 -28.06 -2.47
CA GLU A 486 24.44 -28.22 -1.05
C GLU A 486 23.29 -27.70 -0.18
N THR A 487 22.72 -26.59 -0.57
CA THR A 487 21.53 -26.00 0.08
C THR A 487 20.38 -27.01 0.06
N LEU A 488 20.09 -27.65 -1.09
CA LEU A 488 19.00 -28.63 -1.20
C LEU A 488 19.19 -29.80 -0.24
N GLU A 489 20.42 -30.34 -0.15
CA GLU A 489 20.72 -31.47 0.73
C GLU A 489 20.61 -31.08 2.20
N THR A 490 21.13 -29.90 2.55
CA THR A 490 21.04 -29.34 3.91
C THR A 490 19.58 -29.15 4.35
N LEU A 491 18.74 -28.58 3.49
CA LEU A 491 17.32 -28.37 3.78
C LEU A 491 16.55 -29.69 3.91
N ARG A 492 16.89 -30.71 3.08
CA ARG A 492 16.29 -32.06 3.19
C ARG A 492 16.65 -32.73 4.50
N GLN A 493 17.90 -32.61 4.95
CA GLN A 493 18.32 -33.13 6.25
C GLN A 493 17.60 -32.40 7.40
N ALA A 494 17.47 -31.08 7.30
CA ALA A 494 16.74 -30.29 8.28
C ALA A 494 15.31 -30.78 8.46
N MET A 495 14.61 -31.15 7.40
CA MET A 495 13.23 -31.66 7.49
C MET A 495 13.08 -32.96 8.27
N THR A 496 14.16 -33.72 8.43
CA THR A 496 14.17 -34.95 9.26
C THR A 496 14.51 -34.65 10.71
N THR A 497 14.83 -33.41 11.06
CA THR A 497 15.25 -33.01 12.39
C THR A 497 14.05 -32.50 13.20
N PRO A 498 13.74 -33.03 14.37
CA PRO A 498 12.58 -32.65 15.17
C PRO A 498 12.48 -31.14 15.47
N GLN A 499 13.62 -30.48 15.58
CA GLN A 499 13.70 -29.03 15.81
C GLN A 499 12.94 -28.20 14.74
N TYR A 500 12.91 -28.69 13.52
CA TYR A 500 12.32 -27.99 12.36
C TYR A 500 10.97 -28.56 11.92
N GLU A 501 10.38 -29.48 12.67
CA GLU A 501 9.11 -30.13 12.32
C GLU A 501 7.98 -29.12 12.07
N HIS A 502 7.97 -28.01 12.82
CA HIS A 502 6.96 -26.96 12.71
C HIS A 502 7.33 -25.83 11.74
N SER A 503 8.48 -25.91 11.07
CA SER A 503 8.85 -24.89 10.07
C SER A 503 7.91 -24.94 8.88
N ILE A 504 7.49 -23.74 8.45
CA ILE A 504 6.78 -23.50 7.19
C ILE A 504 7.79 -23.16 6.08
N GLU A 505 8.83 -22.45 6.43
CA GLU A 505 9.78 -21.89 5.47
C GLU A 505 10.74 -22.94 4.87
N ILE A 506 11.17 -23.94 5.66
CA ILE A 506 12.10 -24.97 5.17
C ILE A 506 11.51 -25.79 4.02
N PRO A 507 10.27 -26.34 4.11
CA PRO A 507 9.66 -27.05 2.99
C PRO A 507 9.60 -26.22 1.69
N PHE A 508 9.28 -24.93 1.79
CA PHE A 508 9.26 -24.02 0.63
C PHE A 508 10.66 -23.62 0.17
N GLY A 509 11.64 -23.56 1.07
CA GLY A 509 13.05 -23.40 0.73
C GLY A 509 13.55 -24.54 -0.17
N VAL A 510 13.12 -25.79 0.10
CA VAL A 510 13.39 -26.95 -0.76
C VAL A 510 12.79 -26.74 -2.16
N VAL A 511 11.52 -26.32 -2.24
CA VAL A 511 10.87 -26.02 -3.54
C VAL A 511 11.65 -24.96 -4.32
N ARG A 512 11.98 -23.87 -3.67
CA ARG A 512 12.73 -22.75 -4.27
C ARG A 512 14.07 -23.22 -4.82
N THR A 513 14.82 -23.98 -4.03
CA THR A 513 16.13 -24.50 -4.44
C THR A 513 16.00 -25.48 -5.61
N MET A 514 14.95 -26.32 -5.65
CA MET A 514 14.66 -27.18 -6.80
C MET A 514 14.39 -26.38 -8.07
N ILE A 515 13.64 -25.25 -7.96
CA ILE A 515 13.37 -24.36 -9.09
C ILE A 515 14.67 -23.73 -9.59
N ASP A 516 15.52 -23.22 -8.68
CA ASP A 516 16.82 -22.62 -9.01
C ASP A 516 17.77 -23.63 -9.69
N LEU A 517 17.65 -24.92 -9.39
CA LEU A 517 18.38 -26.02 -10.05
C LEU A 517 17.75 -26.50 -11.37
N GLY A 518 16.59 -25.94 -11.78
CA GLY A 518 15.85 -26.41 -12.97
C GLY A 518 15.12 -27.74 -12.78
N LEU A 519 14.99 -28.24 -11.55
CA LEU A 519 14.32 -29.51 -11.22
C LEU A 519 12.79 -29.33 -11.11
N THR A 520 12.17 -28.70 -12.11
CA THR A 520 10.78 -28.25 -12.08
C THR A 520 9.77 -29.39 -11.84
N THR A 521 9.97 -30.56 -12.50
CA THR A 521 9.07 -31.71 -12.31
C THR A 521 9.16 -32.28 -10.89
N GLN A 522 10.35 -32.27 -10.29
CA GLN A 522 10.55 -32.70 -8.90
C GLN A 522 9.93 -31.69 -7.95
N ALA A 523 10.08 -30.40 -8.20
CA ALA A 523 9.43 -29.34 -7.42
C ALA A 523 7.90 -29.49 -7.41
N ARG A 524 7.29 -29.82 -8.57
CA ARG A 524 5.84 -30.12 -8.66
C ARG A 524 5.45 -31.31 -7.79
N SER A 525 6.22 -32.42 -7.87
CA SER A 525 5.94 -33.60 -7.07
C SER A 525 6.08 -33.34 -5.57
N TRP A 526 7.08 -32.53 -5.21
CA TRP A 526 7.30 -32.10 -3.83
C TRP A 526 6.15 -31.22 -3.31
N LEU A 527 5.73 -30.22 -4.08
CA LEU A 527 4.57 -29.39 -3.73
C LEU A 527 3.32 -30.23 -3.50
N ARG A 528 3.03 -31.22 -4.33
CA ARG A 528 1.89 -32.12 -4.13
C ARG A 528 1.94 -32.84 -2.79
N SER A 529 3.11 -33.23 -2.32
CA SER A 529 3.24 -33.86 -0.98
C SER A 529 3.03 -32.88 0.17
N LEU A 530 3.14 -31.58 -0.10
CA LEU A 530 2.91 -30.52 0.89
C LEU A 530 1.45 -30.02 0.92
N SER A 531 0.59 -30.44 -0.01
CA SER A 531 -0.75 -29.89 -0.20
C SER A 531 -1.68 -30.09 1.01
N GLU A 532 -1.62 -31.24 1.65
CA GLU A 532 -2.45 -31.53 2.84
C GLU A 532 -2.10 -30.62 4.02
N ARG A 533 -0.82 -30.27 4.17
CA ARG A 533 -0.32 -29.49 5.31
C ARG A 533 -0.35 -27.98 5.03
N PHE A 534 -0.09 -27.56 3.80
CA PHE A 534 0.15 -26.16 3.46
C PHE A 534 -0.69 -25.65 2.29
N GLY A 535 -1.69 -26.41 1.82
CA GLY A 535 -2.50 -26.05 0.66
C GLY A 535 -3.18 -24.68 0.76
N ASP A 536 -3.58 -24.29 1.96
CA ASP A 536 -4.21 -23.00 2.24
C ASP A 536 -3.20 -21.83 2.44
N ASN A 537 -1.91 -22.13 2.49
CA ASN A 537 -0.88 -21.12 2.68
C ASN A 537 -0.57 -20.42 1.34
N TRP A 538 -0.55 -19.11 1.32
CA TRP A 538 -0.27 -18.33 0.11
C TRP A 538 1.10 -18.65 -0.51
N ARG A 539 2.11 -19.09 0.28
CA ARG A 539 3.41 -19.53 -0.23
C ARG A 539 3.28 -20.79 -1.08
N TYR A 540 2.41 -21.70 -0.68
CA TYR A 540 2.10 -22.89 -1.48
C TYR A 540 1.56 -22.49 -2.86
N SER A 541 0.53 -21.67 -2.90
CA SER A 541 -0.06 -21.17 -4.14
C SER A 541 0.95 -20.39 -4.99
N TRP A 542 1.83 -19.59 -4.35
CA TRP A 542 2.88 -18.87 -5.07
C TRP A 542 3.83 -19.81 -5.79
N TYR A 543 4.41 -20.79 -5.09
CA TYR A 543 5.34 -21.74 -5.70
C TYR A 543 4.67 -22.70 -6.68
N ALA A 544 3.40 -23.05 -6.46
CA ALA A 544 2.60 -23.78 -7.44
C ALA A 544 2.49 -22.98 -8.75
N GLY A 545 2.10 -21.72 -8.70
CA GLY A 545 2.04 -20.84 -9.86
C GLY A 545 3.38 -20.68 -10.59
N VAL A 546 4.48 -20.58 -9.85
CA VAL A 546 5.84 -20.52 -10.43
C VAL A 546 6.19 -21.82 -11.17
N VAL A 547 5.94 -22.98 -10.56
CA VAL A 547 6.21 -24.29 -11.16
C VAL A 547 5.32 -24.55 -12.37
N GLU A 548 4.03 -24.23 -12.28
CA GLU A 548 3.06 -24.36 -13.37
C GLU A 548 3.44 -23.47 -14.57
N THR A 549 3.91 -22.24 -14.30
CA THR A 549 4.42 -21.34 -15.35
C THR A 549 5.61 -21.97 -16.08
N LEU A 550 6.59 -22.54 -15.37
CA LEU A 550 7.75 -23.20 -15.97
C LEU A 550 7.39 -24.45 -16.78
N LEU A 551 6.30 -25.12 -16.41
CA LEU A 551 5.80 -26.32 -17.11
C LEU A 551 4.89 -25.99 -18.31
N GLY A 552 4.56 -24.69 -18.52
CA GLY A 552 3.66 -24.25 -19.59
C GLY A 552 2.18 -24.43 -19.26
N ASP A 553 1.82 -24.77 -18.01
CA ASP A 553 0.42 -24.85 -17.57
C ASP A 553 -0.03 -23.47 -17.06
N PHE A 554 -0.21 -22.54 -18.00
CA PHE A 554 -0.50 -21.15 -17.67
C PHE A 554 -1.90 -20.96 -17.07
N ALA A 555 -2.86 -21.81 -17.41
CA ALA A 555 -4.21 -21.74 -16.84
C ALA A 555 -4.19 -22.07 -15.33
N SER A 556 -3.50 -23.13 -14.93
CA SER A 556 -3.29 -23.48 -13.52
C SER A 556 -2.47 -22.41 -12.80
N ALA A 557 -1.39 -21.91 -13.42
CA ALA A 557 -0.56 -20.84 -12.87
C ALA A 557 -1.37 -19.56 -12.58
N LYS A 558 -2.25 -19.17 -13.51
CA LYS A 558 -3.18 -18.04 -13.29
C LYS A 558 -4.07 -18.29 -12.07
N GLY A 559 -4.61 -19.49 -11.90
CA GLY A 559 -5.40 -19.89 -10.74
C GLY A 559 -4.62 -19.74 -9.43
N SER A 560 -3.42 -20.31 -9.40
CA SER A 560 -2.53 -20.29 -8.24
C SER A 560 -2.13 -18.86 -7.84
N PHE A 561 -1.71 -18.02 -8.77
CA PHE A 561 -1.39 -16.60 -8.47
C PHE A 561 -2.61 -15.77 -8.10
N SER A 562 -3.80 -16.10 -8.61
CA SER A 562 -5.03 -15.44 -8.20
C SER A 562 -5.40 -15.76 -6.75
N GLN A 563 -5.15 -16.99 -6.29
CA GLN A 563 -5.29 -17.35 -4.87
C GLN A 563 -4.34 -16.52 -3.99
N VAL A 564 -3.09 -16.35 -4.42
CA VAL A 564 -2.15 -15.47 -3.71
C VAL A 564 -2.67 -14.04 -3.66
N LEU A 565 -3.17 -13.49 -4.76
CA LEU A 565 -3.70 -12.12 -4.79
C LEU A 565 -4.95 -11.95 -3.91
N ASN A 566 -5.79 -12.97 -3.77
CA ASN A 566 -6.94 -12.93 -2.87
C ASN A 566 -6.52 -12.95 -1.39
N GLN A 567 -5.42 -13.64 -1.06
CA GLN A 567 -4.86 -13.63 0.30
C GLN A 567 -4.02 -12.37 0.56
N LEU A 568 -3.31 -11.86 -0.43
CA LEU A 568 -2.37 -10.74 -0.31
C LEU A 568 -2.73 -9.60 -1.30
N PRO A 569 -3.88 -8.95 -1.15
CA PRO A 569 -4.35 -7.96 -2.12
C PRO A 569 -3.50 -6.69 -2.20
N GLY A 570 -2.76 -6.35 -1.13
CA GLY A 570 -1.85 -5.22 -1.07
C GLY A 570 -0.50 -5.44 -1.76
N GLU A 571 -0.17 -6.69 -2.17
CA GLU A 571 1.12 -7.02 -2.75
C GLU A 571 1.17 -6.79 -4.26
N ALA A 572 2.31 -6.29 -4.74
CA ALA A 572 2.56 -6.09 -6.16
C ALA A 572 3.02 -7.36 -6.89
N ALA A 573 3.67 -8.28 -6.18
CA ALA A 573 4.24 -9.51 -6.76
C ALA A 573 3.20 -10.41 -7.44
N PRO A 574 2.05 -10.77 -6.82
CA PRO A 574 1.03 -11.58 -7.47
C PRO A 574 0.37 -10.85 -8.65
N LYS A 575 0.27 -9.52 -8.61
CA LYS A 575 -0.23 -8.72 -9.74
C LYS A 575 0.69 -8.80 -10.94
N LEU A 576 2.01 -8.69 -10.71
CA LEU A 576 3.02 -8.84 -11.76
C LEU A 576 3.01 -10.25 -12.36
N ALA A 577 2.92 -11.28 -11.51
CA ALA A 577 2.87 -12.67 -11.95
C ALA A 577 1.63 -12.95 -12.80
N LEU A 578 0.46 -12.50 -12.35
CA LEU A 578 -0.81 -12.63 -13.09
C LEU A 578 -0.78 -11.90 -14.43
N ALA A 579 -0.20 -10.69 -14.47
CA ALA A 579 -0.05 -9.94 -15.71
C ALA A 579 0.81 -10.71 -16.71
N ALA A 580 1.96 -11.22 -16.25
CA ALA A 580 2.89 -11.98 -17.09
C ALA A 580 2.27 -13.30 -17.58
N VAL A 581 1.58 -14.04 -16.71
CA VAL A 581 0.92 -15.30 -17.09
C VAL A 581 -0.24 -15.04 -18.07
N SER A 582 -1.01 -13.98 -17.86
CA SER A 582 -2.06 -13.59 -18.82
C SER A 582 -1.48 -13.24 -20.21
N GLU A 583 -0.32 -12.57 -20.24
CA GLU A 583 0.42 -12.29 -21.47
C GLU A 583 0.91 -13.59 -22.13
N LEU A 584 1.43 -14.56 -21.36
CA LEU A 584 1.85 -15.87 -21.87
C LEU A 584 0.67 -16.65 -22.48
N ILE A 585 -0.50 -16.62 -21.84
CA ILE A 585 -1.73 -17.23 -22.41
C ILE A 585 -2.10 -16.57 -23.75
N LEU A 586 -2.05 -15.25 -23.82
CA LEU A 586 -2.33 -14.51 -25.05
C LEU A 586 -1.32 -14.83 -26.16
N GLN A 587 -0.04 -15.01 -25.83
CA GLN A 587 0.99 -15.43 -26.77
C GLN A 587 0.74 -16.85 -27.27
N GLU A 588 0.44 -17.79 -26.40
CA GLU A 588 0.11 -19.16 -26.77
C GLU A 588 -1.09 -19.22 -27.71
N GLY A 589 -2.11 -18.36 -27.48
CA GLY A 589 -3.28 -18.22 -28.34
C GLY A 589 -3.04 -17.45 -29.64
N GLY A 590 -1.83 -16.91 -29.87
CA GLY A 590 -1.50 -16.14 -31.08
C GLY A 590 -2.07 -14.72 -31.13
N TYR A 591 -2.42 -14.14 -29.98
CA TYR A 591 -3.04 -12.80 -29.88
C TYR A 591 -2.03 -11.64 -29.68
N GLN A 592 -0.73 -11.89 -29.72
CA GLN A 592 0.31 -10.89 -29.42
C GLN A 592 0.36 -9.68 -30.41
N SER A 593 -0.30 -9.80 -31.55
CA SER A 593 -0.37 -8.70 -32.56
C SER A 593 -1.80 -8.29 -32.89
N SER A 594 -2.79 -8.74 -32.13
CA SER A 594 -4.19 -8.46 -32.37
C SER A 594 -4.71 -7.40 -31.38
N ALA A 595 -5.38 -6.36 -31.89
CA ALA A 595 -6.21 -5.49 -31.06
C ALA A 595 -7.46 -6.27 -30.63
N LEU A 596 -7.69 -6.33 -29.35
CA LEU A 596 -8.79 -7.09 -28.72
C LEU A 596 -9.77 -6.18 -28.00
N LEU A 597 -9.31 -5.00 -27.57
CA LEU A 597 -10.10 -4.04 -26.81
C LEU A 597 -10.67 -2.96 -27.75
N HIS A 598 -11.81 -2.41 -27.39
CA HIS A 598 -12.33 -1.22 -28.07
C HIS A 598 -11.54 0.01 -27.63
N ASP A 599 -11.54 1.08 -28.45
CA ASP A 599 -10.74 2.29 -28.29
C ASP A 599 -10.84 2.95 -26.90
N GLU A 600 -11.97 2.79 -26.21
CA GLU A 600 -12.18 3.35 -24.86
C GLU A 600 -11.66 2.46 -23.73
N LEU A 601 -11.42 1.16 -24.00
CA LEU A 601 -11.08 0.19 -22.95
C LEU A 601 -9.59 0.10 -22.66
N SER A 602 -8.73 0.36 -23.64
CA SER A 602 -7.29 0.30 -23.45
C SER A 602 -6.79 1.39 -22.49
N PRO A 603 -7.21 2.67 -22.62
CA PRO A 603 -6.92 3.71 -21.64
C PRO A 603 -7.52 3.40 -20.26
N ALA A 604 -8.75 2.87 -20.20
CA ALA A 604 -9.37 2.49 -18.94
C ALA A 604 -8.60 1.37 -18.23
N ALA A 605 -8.13 0.36 -18.96
CA ALA A 605 -7.32 -0.72 -18.42
C ALA A 605 -5.95 -0.23 -17.95
N ALA A 606 -5.32 0.66 -18.72
CA ALA A 606 -3.99 1.17 -18.42
C ALA A 606 -3.92 2.03 -17.15
N GLY A 607 -5.02 2.62 -16.73
CA GLY A 607 -5.00 3.46 -15.54
C GLY A 607 -4.24 4.78 -15.69
N LEU A 608 -3.94 5.19 -16.94
CA LEU A 608 -3.09 6.33 -17.23
C LEU A 608 -3.84 7.64 -17.47
N THR A 609 -5.17 7.60 -17.50
CA THR A 609 -6.02 8.77 -17.71
C THR A 609 -6.76 9.16 -16.43
N GLN A 610 -7.02 10.45 -16.25
CA GLN A 610 -7.85 10.96 -15.15
C GLN A 610 -9.31 10.41 -15.20
N HIS A 611 -9.69 9.78 -16.30
CA HIS A 611 -11.01 9.18 -16.53
C HIS A 611 -11.19 7.77 -15.96
N LEU A 612 -10.19 7.21 -15.32
CA LEU A 612 -10.32 5.94 -14.55
C LEU A 612 -11.29 6.01 -13.38
N ARG A 613 -11.83 7.16 -13.09
CA ARG A 613 -12.89 7.27 -12.07
C ARG A 613 -14.12 6.44 -12.44
N ASP A 614 -14.33 6.25 -13.74
CA ASP A 614 -15.46 5.50 -14.27
C ASP A 614 -14.96 4.42 -15.24
N VAL A 615 -14.60 3.24 -14.73
CA VAL A 615 -14.42 2.08 -15.63
C VAL A 615 -15.77 1.85 -16.30
N PRO A 616 -15.86 1.92 -17.64
CA PRO A 616 -17.15 1.82 -18.33
C PRO A 616 -17.90 0.55 -17.95
N ASP A 617 -19.17 0.64 -17.65
CA ASP A 617 -20.02 -0.50 -17.28
C ASP A 617 -19.96 -1.61 -18.34
N ALA A 618 -19.87 -1.24 -19.61
CA ALA A 618 -19.72 -2.18 -20.72
C ALA A 618 -18.52 -3.13 -20.61
N VAL A 619 -17.46 -2.77 -19.87
CA VAL A 619 -16.31 -3.67 -19.61
C VAL A 619 -16.75 -4.80 -18.68
N PHE A 620 -17.48 -4.46 -17.63
CA PHE A 620 -17.91 -5.42 -16.63
C PHE A 620 -19.06 -6.28 -17.12
N GLU A 621 -19.98 -5.72 -17.91
CA GLU A 621 -21.03 -6.49 -18.56
C GLU A 621 -20.47 -7.57 -19.48
N ARG A 622 -19.43 -7.27 -20.24
CA ARG A 622 -18.75 -8.26 -21.08
C ARG A 622 -17.98 -9.29 -20.26
N MET A 623 -17.29 -8.87 -19.23
CA MET A 623 -16.57 -9.78 -18.32
C MET A 623 -17.54 -10.70 -17.57
N ALA A 624 -18.71 -10.19 -17.17
CA ALA A 624 -19.77 -10.98 -16.57
C ALA A 624 -20.34 -11.99 -17.56
N ALA A 625 -20.50 -11.61 -18.85
CA ALA A 625 -20.94 -12.51 -19.91
C ALA A 625 -19.95 -13.66 -20.17
N ASP A 626 -18.65 -13.44 -19.93
CA ASP A 626 -17.61 -14.47 -20.00
C ASP A 626 -17.55 -15.42 -18.79
N GLY A 627 -18.54 -15.35 -17.89
CA GLY A 627 -18.64 -16.20 -16.70
C GLY A 627 -17.87 -15.66 -15.49
N ALA A 628 -17.46 -14.41 -15.54
CA ALA A 628 -16.87 -13.73 -14.38
C ALA A 628 -17.94 -13.46 -13.33
N THR A 629 -17.81 -14.02 -12.14
CA THR A 629 -18.68 -13.81 -10.99
C THR A 629 -18.02 -12.95 -9.92
N ASP A 630 -18.79 -12.47 -8.97
CA ASP A 630 -18.43 -11.46 -7.97
C ASP A 630 -17.07 -11.64 -7.30
N ASN A 631 -16.78 -12.88 -6.89
CA ASN A 631 -15.55 -13.18 -6.16
C ASN A 631 -14.44 -13.80 -7.02
N THR A 632 -14.79 -14.31 -8.19
CA THR A 632 -13.91 -15.15 -9.01
C THR A 632 -13.68 -14.60 -10.42
N TRP A 633 -14.23 -13.42 -10.75
CA TRP A 633 -14.18 -12.89 -12.11
C TRP A 633 -12.75 -12.81 -12.69
N SER A 634 -11.72 -12.52 -11.86
CA SER A 634 -10.33 -12.53 -12.29
C SER A 634 -9.74 -13.94 -12.44
N LEU A 635 -10.34 -14.95 -11.82
CA LEU A 635 -9.94 -16.36 -11.93
C LEU A 635 -10.59 -17.03 -13.13
N THR A 636 -11.84 -16.71 -13.40
CA THR A 636 -12.66 -17.37 -14.41
C THR A 636 -12.52 -16.77 -15.80
N VAL A 637 -12.04 -15.53 -15.93
CA VAL A 637 -11.83 -14.91 -17.24
C VAL A 637 -10.81 -15.69 -18.06
N THR A 638 -11.28 -16.26 -19.18
CA THR A 638 -10.48 -17.03 -20.15
C THR A 638 -10.53 -16.40 -21.54
N ALA A 639 -11.50 -15.54 -21.82
CA ALA A 639 -11.63 -14.86 -23.11
C ALA A 639 -10.40 -13.96 -23.36
N PRO A 640 -9.85 -13.95 -24.58
CA PRO A 640 -8.66 -13.16 -24.90
C PRO A 640 -8.80 -11.67 -24.59
N GLU A 641 -9.98 -11.09 -24.80
CA GLU A 641 -10.29 -9.70 -24.48
C GLU A 641 -10.16 -9.41 -22.97
N GLY A 642 -10.78 -10.25 -22.14
CA GLY A 642 -10.66 -10.14 -20.68
C GLY A 642 -9.23 -10.33 -20.17
N LEU A 643 -8.50 -11.30 -20.73
CA LEU A 643 -7.09 -11.53 -20.42
C LEU A 643 -6.23 -10.31 -20.79
N ARG A 644 -6.46 -9.69 -21.95
CA ARG A 644 -5.77 -8.47 -22.37
C ARG A 644 -6.06 -7.31 -21.42
N PHE A 645 -7.32 -7.11 -21.07
CA PHE A 645 -7.74 -6.08 -20.12
C PHE A 645 -7.04 -6.28 -18.76
N HIS A 646 -7.06 -7.50 -18.23
CA HIS A 646 -6.42 -7.81 -16.95
C HIS A 646 -4.90 -7.64 -16.99
N ALA A 647 -4.24 -8.15 -18.04
CA ALA A 647 -2.80 -7.99 -18.18
C ALA A 647 -2.40 -6.51 -18.20
N THR A 648 -3.11 -5.69 -19.00
CA THR A 648 -2.88 -4.25 -19.10
C THR A 648 -3.07 -3.57 -17.74
N ARG A 649 -4.19 -3.84 -17.07
CA ARG A 649 -4.51 -3.24 -15.78
C ARG A 649 -3.51 -3.62 -14.68
N LEU A 650 -3.15 -4.89 -14.58
CA LEU A 650 -2.23 -5.37 -13.56
C LEU A 650 -0.80 -4.84 -13.78
N TYR A 651 -0.32 -4.81 -15.03
CA TYR A 651 0.94 -4.15 -15.33
C TYR A 651 0.92 -2.66 -14.98
N ALA A 652 -0.19 -1.96 -15.29
CA ALA A 652 -0.36 -0.55 -14.95
C ALA A 652 -0.35 -0.30 -13.44
N LEU A 653 -1.05 -1.11 -12.65
CA LEU A 653 -1.09 -1.01 -11.20
C LEU A 653 0.30 -1.22 -10.58
N VAL A 654 1.02 -2.25 -11.01
CA VAL A 654 2.40 -2.51 -10.53
C VAL A 654 3.32 -1.35 -10.89
N TRP A 655 3.24 -0.85 -12.13
CA TRP A 655 4.06 0.26 -12.61
C TRP A 655 3.76 1.58 -11.90
N MET A 656 2.48 1.89 -11.64
CA MET A 656 2.07 3.10 -10.95
C MET A 656 2.48 3.10 -9.47
N THR A 657 2.43 1.94 -8.83
CA THR A 657 2.77 1.79 -7.41
C THR A 657 4.28 1.66 -7.18
N ASN A 658 5.00 1.07 -8.12
CA ASN A 658 6.45 0.83 -8.01
C ASN A 658 7.17 0.95 -9.36
N PRO A 659 7.61 2.16 -9.76
CA PRO A 659 8.34 2.38 -11.02
C PRO A 659 9.70 1.66 -11.10
N THR A 660 10.22 1.11 -9.99
CA THR A 660 11.45 0.31 -10.00
C THR A 660 11.23 -1.10 -10.53
N THR A 661 9.97 -1.58 -10.58
CA THR A 661 9.58 -2.83 -11.22
C THR A 661 9.50 -2.65 -12.73
N VAL A 662 10.66 -2.51 -13.36
CA VAL A 662 10.81 -2.13 -14.77
C VAL A 662 10.07 -3.05 -15.74
N SER A 663 9.99 -4.36 -15.44
CA SER A 663 9.25 -5.32 -16.28
C SER A 663 7.79 -4.93 -16.47
N SER A 664 7.17 -4.27 -15.48
CA SER A 664 5.77 -3.81 -15.58
C SER A 664 5.60 -2.68 -16.61
N ALA A 665 6.56 -1.75 -16.71
CA ALA A 665 6.54 -0.70 -17.71
C ALA A 665 6.63 -1.25 -19.13
N PHE A 666 7.53 -2.22 -19.37
CA PHE A 666 7.66 -2.85 -20.67
C PHE A 666 6.48 -3.78 -21.01
N GLY A 667 5.94 -4.50 -20.02
CA GLY A 667 4.74 -5.30 -20.17
C GLY A 667 3.53 -4.44 -20.55
N LEU A 668 3.32 -3.34 -19.82
CA LEU A 668 2.28 -2.36 -20.12
C LEU A 668 2.43 -1.79 -21.53
N ALA A 669 3.64 -1.41 -21.92
CA ALA A 669 3.91 -0.89 -23.25
C ALA A 669 3.60 -1.92 -24.34
N ARG A 670 3.94 -3.21 -24.14
CA ARG A 670 3.58 -4.29 -25.10
C ARG A 670 2.06 -4.45 -25.24
N MET A 671 1.34 -4.48 -24.11
CA MET A 671 -0.13 -4.61 -24.15
C MET A 671 -0.79 -3.43 -24.87
N LEU A 672 -0.33 -2.22 -24.59
CA LEU A 672 -0.84 -0.99 -25.23
C LEU A 672 -0.49 -0.92 -26.72
N MET A 673 0.71 -1.36 -27.11
CA MET A 673 1.09 -1.45 -28.53
C MET A 673 0.20 -2.42 -29.32
N CYS A 674 -0.23 -3.53 -28.71
CA CYS A 674 -1.20 -4.43 -29.34
C CYS A 674 -2.56 -3.75 -29.59
N GLU A 675 -2.92 -2.77 -28.78
CA GLU A 675 -4.18 -2.00 -28.90
C GLU A 675 -4.00 -0.68 -29.71
N ASN A 676 -2.83 -0.46 -30.31
CA ASN A 676 -2.47 0.76 -31.05
C ASN A 676 -2.40 2.04 -30.19
N GLU A 677 -2.30 1.90 -28.86
CA GLU A 677 -2.18 3.01 -27.91
C GLU A 677 -0.71 3.46 -27.76
N VAL A 678 -0.13 3.96 -28.85
CA VAL A 678 1.30 4.29 -28.94
C VAL A 678 1.69 5.35 -27.90
N ASP A 679 0.92 6.41 -27.76
CA ASP A 679 1.23 7.51 -26.84
C ASP A 679 1.22 7.07 -25.37
N LEU A 680 0.30 6.17 -25.00
CA LEU A 680 0.25 5.60 -23.66
C LEU A 680 1.42 4.64 -23.41
N ALA A 681 1.80 3.86 -24.41
CA ALA A 681 2.96 2.95 -24.33
C ALA A 681 4.25 3.76 -24.09
N ILE A 682 4.42 4.89 -24.77
CA ILE A 682 5.56 5.81 -24.59
C ILE A 682 5.57 6.41 -23.19
N LYS A 683 4.41 6.89 -22.69
CA LYS A 683 4.30 7.40 -21.31
C LYS A 683 4.70 6.36 -20.27
N ALA A 684 4.35 5.09 -20.49
CA ALA A 684 4.76 4.01 -19.61
C ALA A 684 6.28 3.84 -19.58
N LEU A 685 6.94 3.87 -20.74
CA LEU A 685 8.39 3.73 -20.86
C LEU A 685 9.16 4.96 -20.35
N ASP A 686 8.62 6.17 -20.57
CA ASP A 686 9.23 7.43 -20.15
C ASP A 686 9.32 7.58 -18.63
N LYS A 687 8.45 6.88 -17.88
CA LYS A 687 8.51 6.85 -16.40
C LYS A 687 9.56 5.89 -15.84
N VAL A 688 10.26 5.12 -16.66
CA VAL A 688 11.38 4.30 -16.18
C VAL A 688 12.44 5.23 -15.60
N PRO A 689 12.85 5.06 -14.31
CA PRO A 689 13.77 5.97 -13.67
C PRO A 689 15.12 6.10 -14.42
N ASN A 690 15.64 7.31 -14.51
CA ASN A 690 16.92 7.59 -15.19
C ASN A 690 18.11 6.89 -14.52
N ALA A 691 18.04 6.60 -13.22
CA ALA A 691 19.02 5.82 -12.50
C ALA A 691 18.95 4.30 -12.82
N SER A 692 17.90 3.83 -13.48
CA SER A 692 17.76 2.43 -13.84
C SER A 692 18.74 2.05 -14.95
N ARG A 693 19.42 0.89 -14.81
CA ARG A 693 20.22 0.30 -15.90
C ARG A 693 19.41 0.03 -17.18
N HIS A 694 18.10 0.00 -17.09
CA HIS A 694 17.18 -0.21 -18.21
C HIS A 694 16.66 1.09 -18.84
N TYR A 695 17.04 2.24 -18.31
CA TYR A 695 16.57 3.54 -18.81
C TYR A 695 16.87 3.73 -20.31
N ARG A 696 18.11 3.44 -20.72
CA ARG A 696 18.49 3.50 -22.14
C ARG A 696 17.65 2.56 -23.01
N MET A 697 17.42 1.33 -22.51
CA MET A 697 16.59 0.38 -23.22
C MET A 697 15.14 0.86 -23.36
N ALA A 698 14.58 1.50 -22.32
CA ALA A 698 13.24 2.09 -22.40
C ALA A 698 13.17 3.23 -23.43
N GLN A 699 14.19 4.11 -23.48
CA GLN A 699 14.26 5.17 -24.50
C GLN A 699 14.30 4.60 -25.92
N LEU A 700 15.13 3.59 -26.17
CA LEU A 700 15.23 2.95 -27.47
C LEU A 700 13.92 2.22 -27.86
N THR A 701 13.30 1.55 -26.89
CA THR A 701 12.00 0.89 -27.11
C THR A 701 10.90 1.91 -27.43
N ALA A 702 10.86 3.05 -26.73
CA ALA A 702 9.89 4.11 -27.00
C ALA A 702 10.05 4.66 -28.44
N ILE A 703 11.29 4.83 -28.92
CA ILE A 703 11.55 5.24 -30.30
C ILE A 703 11.01 4.19 -31.29
N LEU A 704 11.21 2.89 -31.01
CA LEU A 704 10.73 1.81 -31.87
C LEU A 704 9.19 1.70 -31.85
N CYS A 705 8.55 1.98 -30.72
CA CYS A 705 7.09 2.05 -30.63
C CYS A 705 6.54 3.19 -31.54
N LEU A 706 7.19 4.36 -31.56
CA LEU A 706 6.79 5.49 -32.42
C LEU A 706 6.86 5.16 -33.93
N VAL A 707 7.68 4.22 -34.32
CA VAL A 707 7.88 3.86 -35.74
C VAL A 707 7.31 2.49 -36.09
N ALA A 708 6.43 1.97 -35.24
CA ALA A 708 5.68 0.75 -35.51
C ALA A 708 4.72 0.92 -36.71
N GLU A 709 4.09 -0.14 -37.13
CA GLU A 709 3.13 -0.14 -38.21
C GLU A 709 2.01 0.88 -37.96
N GLY A 710 1.66 1.69 -38.96
CA GLY A 710 0.68 2.76 -38.81
C GLY A 710 1.23 4.09 -38.27
N ALA A 711 2.55 4.23 -38.10
CA ALA A 711 3.17 5.45 -37.58
C ALA A 711 2.77 6.71 -38.38
N THR A 712 2.37 7.77 -37.66
CA THR A 712 2.07 9.09 -38.24
C THR A 712 3.35 9.86 -38.51
N GLU A 713 3.28 10.95 -39.31
CA GLU A 713 4.43 11.84 -39.52
C GLU A 713 4.94 12.42 -38.21
N ASP A 714 4.04 12.80 -37.29
CA ASP A 714 4.40 13.35 -36.00
C ASP A 714 5.16 12.36 -35.11
N HIS A 715 4.74 11.10 -35.12
CA HIS A 715 5.43 10.01 -34.43
C HIS A 715 6.83 9.79 -35.00
N ILE A 716 6.96 9.76 -36.32
CA ILE A 716 8.26 9.57 -37.01
C ILE A 716 9.21 10.71 -36.67
N ARG A 717 8.73 11.96 -36.72
CA ARG A 717 9.50 13.15 -36.36
C ARG A 717 9.89 13.16 -34.87
N LEU A 718 8.97 12.75 -34.02
CA LEU A 718 9.25 12.62 -32.58
C LEU A 718 10.32 11.54 -32.32
N ALA A 719 10.23 10.40 -33.01
CA ALA A 719 11.22 9.33 -32.95
C ALA A 719 12.62 9.81 -33.36
N ALA A 720 12.71 10.59 -34.46
CA ALA A 720 13.98 11.17 -34.91
C ALA A 720 14.57 12.12 -33.86
N ARG A 721 13.75 13.06 -33.33
CA ARG A 721 14.21 14.01 -32.29
C ARG A 721 14.68 13.26 -31.02
N ARG A 722 13.96 12.21 -30.59
CA ARG A 722 14.35 11.40 -29.43
C ARG A 722 15.67 10.66 -29.71
N LEU A 723 15.87 10.14 -30.90
CA LEU A 723 17.11 9.45 -31.27
C LEU A 723 18.31 10.42 -31.32
N GLU A 724 18.14 11.65 -31.78
CA GLU A 724 19.17 12.68 -31.81
C GLU A 724 19.65 13.08 -30.40
N GLN A 725 18.82 12.87 -29.35
CA GLN A 725 19.20 13.09 -27.96
C GLN A 725 20.03 11.92 -27.38
N ILE A 726 20.07 10.78 -28.06
CA ILE A 726 20.86 9.62 -27.64
C ILE A 726 22.27 9.76 -28.19
N PRO A 727 23.32 9.52 -27.39
CA PRO A 727 24.69 9.56 -27.87
C PRO A 727 24.93 8.63 -29.06
N SER A 728 25.62 9.09 -30.09
CA SER A 728 25.96 8.29 -31.27
C SER A 728 26.88 7.11 -30.98
N THR A 729 27.45 7.05 -29.76
CA THR A 729 28.20 5.91 -29.24
C THR A 729 27.32 4.74 -28.80
N GLU A 730 25.99 4.91 -28.73
CA GLU A 730 25.06 3.82 -28.46
C GLU A 730 25.21 2.73 -29.53
N PRO A 731 25.49 1.47 -29.17
CA PRO A 731 25.75 0.40 -30.14
C PRO A 731 24.64 0.19 -31.16
N ARG A 732 23.37 0.49 -30.81
CA ARG A 732 22.19 0.31 -31.64
C ARG A 732 21.69 1.59 -32.33
N PHE A 733 22.41 2.69 -32.20
CA PHE A 733 22.00 3.98 -32.77
C PHE A 733 21.70 3.90 -34.26
N LEU A 734 22.62 3.29 -35.05
CA LEU A 734 22.46 3.18 -36.50
C LEU A 734 21.29 2.25 -36.89
N GLN A 735 21.09 1.16 -36.17
CA GLN A 735 19.99 0.23 -36.42
C GLN A 735 18.63 0.91 -36.22
N ILE A 736 18.49 1.68 -35.13
CA ILE A 736 17.26 2.41 -34.84
C ILE A 736 17.08 3.58 -35.81
N LYS A 737 18.16 4.26 -36.23
CA LYS A 737 18.10 5.26 -37.30
C LYS A 737 17.58 4.67 -38.62
N VAL A 738 17.99 3.45 -38.96
CA VAL A 738 17.44 2.69 -40.11
C VAL A 738 15.94 2.52 -39.95
N ALA A 739 15.47 2.04 -38.79
CA ALA A 739 14.04 1.82 -38.54
C ALA A 739 13.20 3.13 -38.65
N VAL A 740 13.70 4.24 -38.12
CA VAL A 740 13.03 5.55 -38.22
C VAL A 740 12.95 6.01 -39.68
N ILE A 741 14.02 5.87 -40.46
CA ILE A 741 14.02 6.27 -41.87
C ILE A 741 13.11 5.36 -42.71
N GLU A 742 13.06 4.07 -42.43
CA GLU A 742 12.16 3.10 -43.09
C GLU A 742 10.70 3.42 -42.82
N ALA A 743 10.34 3.75 -41.58
CA ALA A 743 8.99 4.21 -41.25
C ALA A 743 8.61 5.46 -42.02
N GLY A 744 9.53 6.44 -42.11
CA GLY A 744 9.34 7.65 -42.93
C GLY A 744 9.14 7.35 -44.43
N LEU A 745 9.87 6.38 -44.96
CA LEU A 745 9.69 5.94 -46.34
C LEU A 745 8.33 5.26 -46.56
N THR A 746 7.92 4.40 -45.62
CA THR A 746 6.61 3.70 -45.65
C THR A 746 5.47 4.73 -45.62
N TYR A 747 5.55 5.69 -44.69
CA TYR A 747 4.59 6.78 -44.59
C TYR A 747 4.46 7.59 -45.91
N LEU A 748 5.58 8.04 -46.48
CA LEU A 748 5.59 8.83 -47.72
C LEU A 748 5.04 8.03 -48.93
N ARG A 749 5.22 6.73 -48.98
CA ARG A 749 4.65 5.87 -50.04
C ARG A 749 3.13 5.72 -49.87
N ALA A 750 2.64 5.62 -48.65
CA ALA A 750 1.20 5.47 -48.38
C ALA A 750 0.43 6.79 -48.62
N HIS A 751 0.98 7.92 -48.21
CA HIS A 751 0.28 9.21 -48.17
C HIS A 751 0.66 10.13 -49.32
N GLN A 752 1.64 9.75 -50.19
CA GLN A 752 2.16 10.60 -51.26
C GLN A 752 2.54 12.04 -50.86
N ALA A 753 2.71 12.24 -49.55
CA ALA A 753 3.08 13.50 -48.96
C ALA A 753 4.60 13.67 -49.01
N SER A 754 5.08 14.89 -49.24
CA SER A 754 6.49 15.23 -49.09
C SER A 754 6.61 16.66 -48.57
N THR A 755 7.57 16.88 -47.68
CA THR A 755 7.87 18.21 -47.18
C THR A 755 9.36 18.53 -47.30
N ASN A 756 9.72 19.80 -47.37
CA ASN A 756 11.13 20.21 -47.39
C ASN A 756 11.75 20.18 -45.97
N VAL A 757 10.95 19.95 -44.92
CA VAL A 757 11.46 19.81 -43.54
C VAL A 757 12.20 18.49 -43.42
N ALA A 758 13.48 18.55 -43.09
CA ALA A 758 14.34 17.37 -43.03
C ALA A 758 13.91 16.40 -41.89
N LEU A 759 14.14 15.11 -42.12
CA LEU A 759 14.19 14.09 -41.09
C LEU A 759 15.67 13.72 -40.89
N PHE A 760 16.19 13.95 -39.72
CA PHE A 760 17.64 14.05 -39.51
C PHE A 760 18.23 15.08 -40.51
N GLU A 761 19.32 14.74 -41.18
CA GLU A 761 19.97 15.57 -42.22
C GLU A 761 19.37 15.38 -43.64
N TYR A 762 18.31 14.55 -43.80
CA TYR A 762 17.75 14.20 -45.11
C TYR A 762 16.40 14.88 -45.38
N PRO A 763 16.18 15.48 -46.57
CA PRO A 763 14.86 15.97 -46.93
C PRO A 763 13.77 14.91 -46.79
N PHE A 764 12.62 15.27 -46.25
CA PHE A 764 11.50 14.31 -46.02
C PHE A 764 10.78 14.06 -47.34
N THR A 765 11.47 13.44 -48.23
CA THR A 765 11.01 13.03 -49.56
C THR A 765 11.48 11.58 -49.80
N VAL A 766 10.77 10.86 -50.70
CA VAL A 766 11.15 9.45 -51.00
C VAL A 766 12.60 9.38 -51.48
N ARG A 767 13.06 10.36 -52.30
CA ARG A 767 14.45 10.39 -52.80
C ARG A 767 15.46 10.74 -51.68
N GLY A 768 15.10 11.71 -50.83
CA GLY A 768 15.94 12.12 -49.70
C GLY A 768 16.14 10.99 -48.68
N LEU A 769 15.03 10.40 -48.23
CA LEU A 769 15.09 9.30 -47.25
C LEU A 769 15.73 8.02 -47.81
N ARG A 770 15.53 7.67 -49.10
CA ARG A 770 16.26 6.57 -49.73
C ARG A 770 17.77 6.82 -49.77
N ARG A 771 18.21 8.08 -49.93
CA ARG A 771 19.64 8.43 -49.82
C ARG A 771 20.13 8.25 -48.41
N GLY A 772 19.34 8.73 -47.41
CA GLY A 772 19.65 8.61 -45.99
C GLY A 772 19.76 7.15 -45.57
N LEU A 773 18.76 6.32 -45.94
CA LEU A 773 18.76 4.91 -45.61
C LEU A 773 19.98 4.20 -46.21
N ALA A 774 20.28 4.46 -47.52
CA ALA A 774 21.46 3.86 -48.14
C ALA A 774 22.77 4.28 -47.49
N GLN A 775 22.88 5.51 -47.00
CA GLN A 775 24.05 5.97 -46.27
C GLN A 775 24.16 5.32 -44.89
N THR A 776 23.07 5.31 -44.10
CA THR A 776 23.04 4.74 -42.77
C THR A 776 23.33 3.21 -42.80
N LEU A 777 22.82 2.49 -43.80
CA LEU A 777 23.15 1.06 -44.00
C LEU A 777 24.64 0.82 -44.33
N ARG A 778 25.29 1.73 -45.06
CA ARG A 778 26.73 1.68 -45.32
C ARG A 778 27.54 1.97 -44.06
N ASP A 779 27.10 2.94 -43.26
CA ASP A 779 27.73 3.21 -41.97
C ASP A 779 27.58 2.05 -41.01
N GLN A 780 26.41 1.39 -41.01
CA GLN A 780 26.17 0.16 -40.26
C GLN A 780 27.07 -0.98 -40.73
N ALA A 781 27.26 -1.11 -42.06
CA ALA A 781 28.17 -2.15 -42.63
C ALA A 781 29.64 -1.95 -42.22
N ARG A 782 30.09 -0.70 -41.98
CA ARG A 782 31.47 -0.40 -41.51
C ARG A 782 31.72 -0.91 -40.09
N VAL A 783 30.68 -0.88 -39.25
CA VAL A 783 30.79 -1.27 -37.83
C VAL A 783 30.34 -2.73 -37.59
N ALA A 784 29.65 -3.37 -38.54
CA ALA A 784 29.18 -4.74 -38.37
C ALA A 784 30.36 -5.72 -38.23
N PRO A 785 30.35 -6.61 -37.24
CA PRO A 785 31.49 -7.49 -36.94
C PRO A 785 31.70 -8.61 -37.99
N TYR A 786 30.61 -9.09 -38.62
CA TYR A 786 30.65 -10.27 -39.51
C TYR A 786 30.74 -9.88 -40.96
N PRO A 787 31.76 -10.41 -41.76
CA PRO A 787 31.92 -10.07 -43.16
C PRO A 787 30.67 -10.36 -44.00
N LYS A 788 30.01 -11.49 -43.80
CA LYS A 788 28.80 -11.88 -44.53
C LYS A 788 27.71 -10.82 -44.44
N HIS A 789 27.51 -10.30 -43.25
CA HIS A 789 26.48 -9.28 -43.02
C HIS A 789 26.91 -7.89 -43.54
N ARG A 790 28.20 -7.57 -43.52
CA ARG A 790 28.71 -6.36 -44.17
C ARG A 790 28.33 -6.31 -45.66
N TYR A 791 28.52 -7.41 -46.38
CA TYR A 791 28.11 -7.49 -47.76
C TYR A 791 26.60 -7.39 -47.93
N ALA A 792 25.83 -8.10 -47.11
CA ALA A 792 24.37 -8.04 -47.16
C ALA A 792 23.83 -6.61 -46.91
N LEU A 793 24.40 -5.87 -45.96
CA LEU A 793 24.06 -4.48 -45.68
C LEU A 793 24.44 -3.55 -46.86
N VAL A 794 25.58 -3.75 -47.49
CA VAL A 794 25.99 -2.98 -48.69
C VAL A 794 25.07 -3.30 -49.87
N ASP A 795 24.68 -4.55 -50.08
CA ASP A 795 23.75 -4.93 -51.13
C ASP A 795 22.37 -4.31 -50.90
N LEU A 796 21.90 -4.31 -49.64
CA LEU A 796 20.65 -3.65 -49.26
C LEU A 796 20.76 -2.13 -49.52
N ALA A 797 21.85 -1.49 -49.11
CA ALA A 797 22.11 -0.08 -49.38
C ALA A 797 22.06 0.25 -50.86
N ASN A 798 22.61 -0.64 -51.74
CA ASN A 798 22.58 -0.46 -53.16
C ASN A 798 21.18 -0.61 -53.77
N LYS A 799 20.36 -1.55 -53.26
CA LYS A 799 18.95 -1.74 -53.66
C LYS A 799 18.08 -0.52 -53.29
N VAL A 800 18.33 0.06 -52.16
CA VAL A 800 17.53 1.19 -51.61
C VAL A 800 17.98 2.53 -52.26
N ARG A 801 19.21 2.66 -52.66
CA ARG A 801 19.75 3.90 -53.24
C ARG A 801 18.85 4.41 -54.40
N PRO A 802 18.54 5.74 -54.43
CA PRO A 802 17.83 6.29 -55.59
C PRO A 802 18.64 6.18 -56.88
N ALA A 803 17.97 5.83 -57.97
CA ALA A 803 18.63 5.83 -59.29
C ALA A 803 19.12 7.23 -59.59
N THR A 804 20.40 7.39 -59.86
CA THR A 804 20.98 8.62 -60.38
C THR A 804 21.11 8.43 -61.87
N TRP A 805 20.31 9.20 -62.64
CA TRP A 805 20.62 9.49 -64.01
C TRP A 805 21.82 10.42 -63.96
N PHE A 806 22.85 10.17 -64.74
CA PHE A 806 24.13 10.89 -64.82
C PHE A 806 24.07 12.37 -64.66
#